data_6ea24f99869a669bcd4965edaaab5813
#
_entry.id   6ea24f99869a669bcd4965edaaab5813
#
_cell.length_a   1.000
_cell.length_b   1.000
_cell.length_c   1.000
_cell.angle_alpha   90.00
_cell.angle_beta   90.00
_cell.angle_gamma   90.00
#
_symmetry.space_group_name_H-M   'P 1'
#
loop_
_entity.id
_entity.type
_entity.pdbx_description
1 polymer ?
#
loop_
_entity_poly.entity_id
_entity_poly.type
_entity_poly.pdbx_seq_one_letter_code
_entity_poly.pdbx_strand_id
1 'polypeptide(L)'
;MVTNITKRDGRRRKFSITKISSAIEAAFKETEEKYTDEDLDRLVQTVVDEISKDGAKTVKVEDIQNVIEKTLMNFGFHDTAKQFILYREERNRVRDTKSDIVKTIKEITESNLKSSNILRDNANESGATPAGAYGKIASETNKMYNLLNNIDRKYAIEHKDGAIHIHDLNQYNLTFNCLFAPVGKLLRHGFDSGTGFLRAPQSIQTAAALTAVILQLQSNQQFGGIADDNIDFDLAPFVDLSFKKNLKTELIRYEEYSGSPACAGDMDKLLKTVSMNQPVERLNMLFPHKCVEKAIKKTDDDTHQAMEGLIGNLNSLQSRSGNQVPFSSLNFGLDTSNCGRMVSANLIRSQMEGLGDGLTAIFPILIFKLMKGYTKNPEDPNYDLYQRSLECLARRFYPNFVRVDSSFNAPYVKYREKIIDVKGVLSLELKVRGRDEVEQVFVNEDVVFDQPKYEFEVGTGEYWEIAAIENGMLKLRKLIENTTVSTMGCRTRVLGNINGAEQTTGRGNLAFHTINLPRLAIEAHMAADTVEERKAIFFEKLQNILQDVKGSLLDRFALISKKTYESYPFTMQQGLYLTSDDEPHDVTDTVGEVFRQGSLSIGYVGIAEVVTLITGKTWGVDHDIDDFALSIVKTIRKFCDEQQKETHLNWSCFATPAEAVAGRFANIDKNKFENEKKLKDVDLYRIFGKGYYTNSHMIDYSVNTSLVNKLKTEAPFHKLTNAGHIFYYKLNGDLSKNIDAVKHVIDAMYDADLGYFTVTMDSDDCLECGFHGIINDACPKCGCKNEDKFVRVRRITGYLTGSPRKSITKSWNDGKLAELRDRHNI
;
A
#
# COMPACT_ATOMS: atom_id res chain seq x y z
N MET A 1 48.54 13.94 -39.93
CA MET A 1 48.05 12.60 -39.54
C MET A 1 47.79 12.51 -38.01
N VAL A 2 46.67 11.97 -37.61
CA VAL A 2 46.35 11.68 -36.21
C VAL A 2 47.27 10.59 -35.66
N THR A 3 47.93 10.88 -34.53
CA THR A 3 48.84 9.93 -33.88
C THR A 3 48.28 9.39 -32.56
N ASN A 4 47.37 10.09 -31.94
CA ASN A 4 46.78 9.70 -30.67
C ASN A 4 45.26 9.91 -30.65
N ILE A 5 44.61 9.19 -29.77
CA ILE A 5 43.21 9.38 -29.44
C ILE A 5 43.06 9.71 -27.95
N THR A 6 42.13 10.62 -27.62
CA THR A 6 41.68 10.85 -26.26
C THR A 6 40.45 10.00 -26.06
N LYS A 7 40.55 9.04 -25.12
CA LYS A 7 39.37 8.28 -24.67
C LYS A 7 38.43 9.18 -23.84
N ARG A 8 37.17 8.75 -23.63
CA ARG A 8 36.19 9.49 -22.82
C ARG A 8 36.62 9.72 -21.37
N ASP A 9 37.41 8.81 -20.81
CA ASP A 9 38.00 8.91 -19.47
C ASP A 9 39.24 9.84 -19.41
N GLY A 10 39.50 10.59 -20.47
CA GLY A 10 40.62 11.50 -20.59
C GLY A 10 41.99 10.86 -20.91
N ARG A 11 42.07 9.52 -20.87
CA ARG A 11 43.34 8.80 -21.16
C ARG A 11 43.70 8.88 -22.66
N ARG A 12 44.98 9.14 -22.94
CA ARG A 12 45.50 9.12 -24.32
C ARG A 12 46.01 7.73 -24.69
N ARG A 13 45.71 7.31 -25.92
CA ARG A 13 46.21 6.06 -26.53
C ARG A 13 46.67 6.31 -27.96
N LYS A 14 47.56 5.46 -28.47
CA LYS A 14 47.95 5.52 -29.87
C LYS A 14 46.74 5.26 -30.81
N PHE A 15 46.66 6.03 -31.85
CA PHE A 15 45.66 5.83 -32.90
C PHE A 15 45.91 4.52 -33.62
N SER A 16 44.84 3.80 -34.01
CA SER A 16 44.91 2.55 -34.77
C SER A 16 43.78 2.48 -35.76
N ILE A 17 44.10 2.42 -37.02
CA ILE A 17 43.18 2.27 -38.19
C ILE A 17 42.41 0.97 -38.08
N THR A 18 43.04 -0.13 -37.68
CA THR A 18 42.40 -1.44 -37.51
C THR A 18 41.20 -1.44 -36.59
N LYS A 19 41.15 -0.52 -35.62
CA LYS A 19 39.99 -0.38 -34.73
C LYS A 19 38.79 0.25 -35.42
N ILE A 20 39.01 1.11 -36.40
CA ILE A 20 37.97 1.70 -37.23
C ILE A 20 37.41 0.61 -38.18
N SER A 21 38.29 -0.10 -38.84
CA SER A 21 37.92 -1.23 -39.70
C SER A 21 37.09 -2.27 -38.96
N SER A 22 37.60 -2.76 -37.82
CA SER A 22 36.88 -3.74 -36.99
C SER A 22 35.52 -3.26 -36.46
N ALA A 23 35.38 -1.96 -36.21
CA ALA A 23 34.11 -1.40 -35.74
C ALA A 23 33.07 -1.32 -36.85
N ILE A 24 33.50 -0.98 -38.07
CA ILE A 24 32.65 -0.94 -39.27
C ILE A 24 32.24 -2.37 -39.65
N GLU A 25 33.21 -3.31 -39.74
CA GLU A 25 32.92 -4.71 -40.02
C GLU A 25 31.94 -5.35 -39.02
N ALA A 26 32.07 -5.02 -37.73
CA ALA A 26 31.16 -5.50 -36.70
C ALA A 26 29.72 -5.02 -36.95
N ALA A 27 29.54 -3.77 -37.41
CA ALA A 27 28.23 -3.25 -37.75
C ALA A 27 27.64 -3.92 -39.01
N PHE A 28 28.45 -4.21 -40.04
CA PHE A 28 28.02 -4.93 -41.21
C PHE A 28 27.56 -6.37 -40.90
N LYS A 29 28.25 -7.05 -39.99
CA LYS A 29 27.88 -8.43 -39.57
C LYS A 29 26.49 -8.54 -38.95
N GLU A 30 25.97 -7.46 -38.42
CA GLU A 30 24.63 -7.39 -37.80
C GLU A 30 23.54 -6.94 -38.80
N THR A 31 23.89 -6.78 -40.07
CA THR A 31 22.98 -6.36 -41.16
C THR A 31 23.02 -7.30 -42.34
N GLU A 32 22.04 -7.23 -43.22
CA GLU A 32 22.01 -7.94 -44.50
C GLU A 32 22.68 -7.14 -45.65
N GLU A 33 23.17 -5.92 -45.36
CA GLU A 33 23.85 -5.09 -46.36
C GLU A 33 25.19 -5.75 -46.80
N LYS A 34 25.34 -5.93 -48.09
CA LYS A 34 26.55 -6.54 -48.66
C LYS A 34 27.61 -5.46 -48.92
N TYR A 35 28.80 -5.74 -48.56
CA TYR A 35 29.97 -4.88 -48.86
C TYR A 35 31.12 -5.73 -49.39
N THR A 36 32.07 -5.07 -50.08
CA THR A 36 33.32 -5.66 -50.54
C THR A 36 34.48 -5.17 -49.66
N ASP A 37 35.60 -5.85 -49.74
CA ASP A 37 36.83 -5.40 -49.03
C ASP A 37 37.25 -4.01 -49.54
N GLU A 38 37.03 -3.69 -50.82
CA GLU A 38 37.26 -2.35 -51.38
C GLU A 38 36.35 -1.29 -50.79
N ASP A 39 35.09 -1.63 -50.56
CA ASP A 39 34.16 -0.70 -49.88
C ASP A 39 34.60 -0.42 -48.46
N LEU A 40 35.03 -1.45 -47.72
CA LEU A 40 35.52 -1.29 -46.33
C LEU A 40 36.78 -0.42 -46.33
N ASP A 41 37.74 -0.64 -47.22
CA ASP A 41 38.96 0.15 -47.30
C ASP A 41 38.65 1.63 -47.63
N ARG A 42 37.74 1.89 -48.56
CA ARG A 42 37.27 3.25 -48.90
C ARG A 42 36.57 3.94 -47.74
N LEU A 43 35.72 3.25 -47.04
CA LEU A 43 35.07 3.78 -45.83
C LEU A 43 36.11 4.16 -44.76
N VAL A 44 37.02 3.23 -44.43
CA VAL A 44 38.07 3.48 -43.46
C VAL A 44 38.98 4.64 -43.86
N GLN A 45 39.42 4.69 -45.13
CA GLN A 45 40.25 5.76 -45.63
C GLN A 45 39.52 7.13 -45.53
N THR A 46 38.27 7.19 -45.92
CA THR A 46 37.43 8.40 -45.84
C THR A 46 37.32 8.91 -44.38
N VAL A 47 37.09 7.98 -43.42
CA VAL A 47 37.07 8.33 -42.00
C VAL A 47 38.41 8.88 -41.56
N VAL A 48 39.52 8.27 -41.94
CA VAL A 48 40.90 8.74 -41.58
C VAL A 48 41.21 10.07 -42.19
N ASP A 49 40.82 10.34 -43.41
CA ASP A 49 41.04 11.62 -44.10
C ASP A 49 40.24 12.74 -43.44
N GLU A 50 38.94 12.43 -43.08
CA GLU A 50 38.06 13.43 -42.44
C GLU A 50 38.55 13.85 -41.05
N ILE A 51 38.98 12.86 -40.22
CA ILE A 51 39.50 13.19 -38.86
C ILE A 51 40.89 13.85 -38.92
N SER A 52 41.55 13.81 -40.06
CA SER A 52 42.90 14.41 -40.24
C SER A 52 42.87 15.80 -40.89
N LYS A 53 41.71 16.26 -41.39
CA LYS A 53 41.56 17.55 -42.11
C LYS A 53 42.06 18.76 -41.30
N ASP A 54 41.80 18.80 -40.03
CA ASP A 54 42.15 19.93 -39.17
C ASP A 54 43.58 19.91 -38.66
N GLY A 55 44.41 18.97 -39.12
CA GLY A 55 45.80 18.81 -38.75
C GLY A 55 46.03 18.42 -37.26
N ALA A 56 45.01 18.05 -36.55
CA ALA A 56 45.07 17.69 -35.14
C ALA A 56 45.88 16.40 -34.92
N LYS A 57 46.90 16.42 -34.06
CA LYS A 57 47.64 15.18 -33.67
C LYS A 57 46.87 14.27 -32.74
N THR A 58 45.83 14.79 -32.06
CA THR A 58 45.00 14.01 -31.11
C THR A 58 43.52 14.30 -31.36
N VAL A 59 42.72 13.29 -31.51
CA VAL A 59 41.25 13.35 -31.79
C VAL A 59 40.51 12.60 -30.69
N LYS A 60 39.28 13.05 -30.33
CA LYS A 60 38.45 12.34 -29.38
C LYS A 60 37.79 11.12 -30.02
N VAL A 61 37.55 10.08 -29.22
CA VAL A 61 36.91 8.85 -29.73
C VAL A 61 35.48 9.14 -30.23
N GLU A 62 34.75 10.07 -29.61
CA GLU A 62 33.42 10.53 -30.04
C GLU A 62 33.46 11.12 -31.46
N ASP A 63 34.42 11.96 -31.72
CA ASP A 63 34.54 12.61 -33.07
C ASP A 63 34.78 11.55 -34.13
N ILE A 64 35.64 10.56 -33.87
CA ILE A 64 35.85 9.42 -34.79
C ILE A 64 34.56 8.67 -35.06
N GLN A 65 33.78 8.38 -34.00
CA GLN A 65 32.52 7.67 -34.11
C GLN A 65 31.47 8.44 -34.91
N ASN A 66 31.38 9.76 -34.68
CA ASN A 66 30.49 10.65 -35.44
C ASN A 66 30.87 10.67 -36.94
N VAL A 67 32.16 10.64 -37.22
CA VAL A 67 32.64 10.59 -38.62
C VAL A 67 32.32 9.24 -39.26
N ILE A 68 32.46 8.12 -38.56
CA ILE A 68 32.07 6.79 -39.02
C ILE A 68 30.57 6.76 -39.38
N GLU A 69 29.70 7.25 -38.49
CA GLU A 69 28.25 7.32 -38.74
C GLU A 69 27.92 8.10 -40.03
N LYS A 70 28.49 9.31 -40.15
CA LYS A 70 28.28 10.13 -41.36
C LYS A 70 28.82 9.48 -42.63
N THR A 71 29.96 8.81 -42.54
CA THR A 71 30.58 8.16 -43.69
C THR A 71 29.72 6.97 -44.14
N LEU A 72 29.27 6.12 -43.26
CA LEU A 72 28.35 5.02 -43.58
C LEU A 72 27.07 5.54 -44.27
N MET A 73 26.46 6.61 -43.73
CA MET A 73 25.27 7.23 -44.33
C MET A 73 25.54 7.78 -45.73
N ASN A 74 26.69 8.50 -45.90
CA ASN A 74 27.05 9.11 -47.20
C ASN A 74 27.38 8.09 -48.29
N PHE A 75 27.83 6.91 -47.89
CA PHE A 75 28.11 5.78 -48.84
C PHE A 75 26.86 4.93 -49.11
N GLY A 76 25.70 5.25 -48.50
CA GLY A 76 24.43 4.58 -48.71
C GLY A 76 24.19 3.33 -47.88
N PHE A 77 25.06 3.01 -46.91
CA PHE A 77 24.92 1.89 -45.99
C PHE A 77 24.08 2.31 -44.77
N HIS A 78 22.78 2.50 -45.04
CA HIS A 78 21.87 3.09 -44.03
C HIS A 78 21.55 2.12 -42.91
N ASP A 79 21.36 0.85 -43.16
CA ASP A 79 21.05 -0.13 -42.12
C ASP A 79 22.29 -0.39 -41.24
N THR A 80 23.47 -0.46 -41.86
CA THR A 80 24.75 -0.57 -41.12
C THR A 80 25.02 0.68 -40.27
N ALA A 81 24.77 1.88 -40.79
CA ALA A 81 24.86 3.13 -40.00
C ALA A 81 23.92 3.11 -38.81
N LYS A 82 22.68 2.66 -39.03
CA LYS A 82 21.69 2.52 -37.94
C LYS A 82 22.16 1.53 -36.87
N GLN A 83 22.66 0.37 -37.25
CA GLN A 83 23.20 -0.61 -36.30
C GLN A 83 24.40 -0.10 -35.55
N PHE A 84 25.29 0.65 -36.20
CA PHE A 84 26.46 1.26 -35.58
C PHE A 84 26.04 2.27 -34.54
N ILE A 85 25.04 3.12 -34.82
CA ILE A 85 24.46 4.10 -33.89
C ILE A 85 23.83 3.39 -32.69
N LEU A 86 23.00 2.38 -32.92
CA LEU A 86 22.35 1.60 -31.86
C LEU A 86 23.35 0.90 -30.95
N TYR A 87 24.36 0.25 -31.51
CA TYR A 87 25.45 -0.39 -30.77
C TYR A 87 26.26 0.60 -29.92
N ARG A 88 26.60 1.75 -30.50
CA ARG A 88 27.29 2.84 -29.80
C ARG A 88 26.48 3.34 -28.61
N GLU A 89 25.21 3.56 -28.80
CA GLU A 89 24.33 4.05 -27.77
C GLU A 89 24.16 3.04 -26.63
N GLU A 90 24.01 1.77 -26.96
CA GLU A 90 23.94 0.69 -25.96
C GLU A 90 25.23 0.60 -25.14
N ARG A 91 26.39 0.70 -25.80
CA ARG A 91 27.69 0.73 -25.12
C ARG A 91 27.87 1.96 -24.22
N ASN A 92 27.29 3.10 -24.60
CA ASN A 92 27.28 4.30 -23.77
C ASN A 92 26.38 4.07 -22.56
N ARG A 93 25.17 3.59 -22.77
CA ARG A 93 24.19 3.28 -21.72
C ARG A 93 24.78 2.36 -20.64
N VAL A 94 25.42 1.26 -21.04
CA VAL A 94 26.08 0.31 -20.13
C VAL A 94 27.20 0.96 -19.32
N ARG A 95 27.99 1.84 -19.94
CA ARG A 95 29.09 2.54 -19.23
C ARG A 95 28.57 3.59 -18.25
N ASP A 96 27.61 4.38 -18.67
CA ASP A 96 27.02 5.41 -17.83
C ASP A 96 26.38 4.76 -16.60
N THR A 97 25.66 3.65 -16.81
CA THR A 97 25.11 2.86 -15.70
C THR A 97 26.17 2.29 -14.77
N LYS A 98 27.29 1.77 -15.30
CA LYS A 98 28.41 1.33 -14.44
C LYS A 98 29.01 2.48 -13.62
N SER A 99 29.14 3.66 -14.21
CA SER A 99 29.59 4.86 -13.50
C SER A 99 28.59 5.26 -12.42
N ASP A 100 27.30 5.23 -12.73
CA ASP A 100 26.23 5.57 -11.81
C ASP A 100 26.15 4.57 -10.64
N ILE A 101 26.30 3.26 -10.89
CA ILE A 101 26.36 2.23 -9.83
C ILE A 101 27.49 2.55 -8.85
N VAL A 102 28.72 2.78 -9.35
CA VAL A 102 29.87 3.08 -8.48
C VAL A 102 29.67 4.37 -7.68
N LYS A 103 29.09 5.40 -8.31
CA LYS A 103 28.76 6.66 -7.65
C LYS A 103 27.71 6.47 -6.57
N THR A 104 26.66 5.70 -6.85
CA THR A 104 25.59 5.36 -5.91
C THR A 104 26.11 4.56 -4.71
N ILE A 105 26.94 3.53 -4.95
CA ILE A 105 27.58 2.77 -3.87
C ILE A 105 28.41 3.69 -2.99
N LYS A 106 29.20 4.57 -3.57
CA LYS A 106 29.98 5.56 -2.82
C LYS A 106 29.11 6.47 -1.99
N GLU A 107 28.01 6.98 -2.55
CA GLU A 107 27.04 7.79 -1.82
C GLU A 107 26.46 7.04 -0.61
N ILE A 108 26.04 5.78 -0.79
CA ILE A 108 25.47 4.97 0.28
C ILE A 108 26.50 4.67 1.38
N THR A 109 27.76 4.41 1.01
CA THR A 109 28.80 3.96 1.95
C THR A 109 29.53 5.12 2.65
N GLU A 110 29.68 6.27 1.98
CA GLU A 110 30.45 7.41 2.50
C GLU A 110 29.59 8.57 3.03
N SER A 111 28.29 8.62 2.65
CA SER A 111 27.37 9.66 3.10
C SER A 111 26.65 9.29 4.40
N ASN A 112 26.04 10.28 5.04
CA ASN A 112 25.18 10.09 6.20
C ASN A 112 23.70 10.44 5.87
N LEU A 113 22.80 10.14 6.80
CA LEU A 113 21.36 10.37 6.61
C LEU A 113 20.99 11.83 6.29
N LYS A 114 21.80 12.81 6.70
CA LYS A 114 21.53 14.22 6.42
C LYS A 114 21.92 14.62 5.00
N SER A 115 22.93 13.98 4.44
CA SER A 115 23.50 14.34 3.13
C SER A 115 23.00 13.50 1.97
N SER A 116 22.32 12.35 2.22
CA SER A 116 21.85 11.45 1.17
C SER A 116 20.36 11.21 1.23
N ASN A 117 19.65 11.54 0.15
CA ASN A 117 18.23 11.19 -0.04
C ASN A 117 18.02 9.68 -0.18
N ILE A 118 19.01 8.94 -0.70
CA ILE A 118 18.91 7.48 -0.88
C ILE A 118 18.84 6.76 0.46
N LEU A 119 19.55 7.28 1.48
CA LEU A 119 19.56 6.70 2.83
C LEU A 119 18.30 7.07 3.65
N ARG A 120 17.55 8.11 3.24
CA ARG A 120 16.35 8.58 3.91
C ARG A 120 15.12 7.94 3.30
N ASP A 121 14.32 7.33 4.15
CA ASP A 121 13.15 6.56 3.72
C ASP A 121 12.05 6.55 4.78
N ASN A 122 10.98 5.75 4.57
CA ASN A 122 9.86 5.62 5.47
C ASN A 122 10.27 4.97 6.82
N ALA A 123 9.39 5.03 7.81
CA ALA A 123 9.62 4.54 9.18
C ALA A 123 10.01 3.04 9.25
N ASN A 124 9.57 2.23 8.27
CA ASN A 124 9.88 0.80 8.23
C ASN A 124 11.32 0.46 7.78
N GLU A 125 12.11 1.43 7.28
CA GLU A 125 13.44 1.21 6.75
C GLU A 125 14.52 1.96 7.54
N SER A 126 15.75 1.44 7.53
CA SER A 126 16.92 2.10 8.08
C SER A 126 18.17 1.91 7.22
N GLY A 127 18.38 2.83 6.28
CA GLY A 127 19.56 2.86 5.41
C GLY A 127 20.89 3.13 6.15
N ALA A 128 20.84 3.57 7.41
CA ALA A 128 22.03 3.89 8.20
C ALA A 128 22.71 2.67 8.86
N THR A 129 22.02 1.52 8.91
CA THR A 129 22.60 0.29 9.45
C THR A 129 23.40 -0.46 8.38
N PRO A 130 24.38 -1.31 8.73
CA PRO A 130 25.11 -2.11 7.73
C PRO A 130 24.19 -2.95 6.85
N ALA A 131 23.21 -3.63 7.44
CA ALA A 131 22.24 -4.44 6.70
C ALA A 131 21.33 -3.55 5.80
N GLY A 132 20.91 -2.38 6.29
CA GLY A 132 20.16 -1.40 5.52
C GLY A 132 20.96 -0.82 4.35
N ALA A 133 22.23 -0.46 4.58
CA ALA A 133 23.12 0.01 3.51
C ALA A 133 23.32 -1.06 2.44
N TYR A 134 23.56 -2.32 2.84
CA TYR A 134 23.65 -3.43 1.91
C TYR A 134 22.36 -3.65 1.10
N GLY A 135 21.21 -3.62 1.76
CA GLY A 135 19.90 -3.67 1.10
C GLY A 135 19.69 -2.54 0.10
N LYS A 136 20.11 -1.31 0.42
CA LYS A 136 20.05 -0.15 -0.51
C LYS A 136 20.98 -0.33 -1.72
N ILE A 137 22.20 -0.85 -1.52
CA ILE A 137 23.12 -1.17 -2.63
C ILE A 137 22.47 -2.21 -3.57
N ALA A 138 21.95 -3.31 -3.02
CA ALA A 138 21.26 -4.33 -3.80
C ALA A 138 20.05 -3.76 -4.55
N SER A 139 19.23 -2.95 -3.87
CA SER A 139 18.06 -2.28 -4.44
C SER A 139 18.43 -1.38 -5.62
N GLU A 140 19.38 -0.46 -5.46
CA GLU A 140 19.78 0.46 -6.52
C GLU A 140 20.45 -0.27 -7.69
N THR A 141 21.24 -1.31 -7.42
CA THR A 141 21.85 -2.14 -8.46
C THR A 141 20.80 -2.87 -9.29
N ASN A 142 19.77 -3.48 -8.64
CA ASN A 142 18.72 -4.18 -9.36
C ASN A 142 17.80 -3.23 -10.15
N LYS A 143 17.56 -2.00 -9.65
CA LYS A 143 16.87 -0.95 -10.43
C LYS A 143 17.59 -0.69 -11.76
N MET A 144 18.91 -0.50 -11.69
CA MET A 144 19.71 -0.23 -12.88
C MET A 144 19.73 -1.44 -13.82
N TYR A 145 19.83 -2.67 -13.28
CA TYR A 145 19.74 -3.89 -14.05
C TYR A 145 18.40 -4.01 -14.80
N ASN A 146 17.28 -3.76 -14.13
CA ASN A 146 15.96 -3.83 -14.72
C ASN A 146 15.77 -2.79 -15.82
N LEU A 147 16.22 -1.55 -15.62
CA LEU A 147 16.18 -0.50 -16.65
C LEU A 147 17.00 -0.81 -17.89
N LEU A 148 18.02 -1.65 -17.76
CA LEU A 148 18.89 -2.05 -18.88
C LEU A 148 18.40 -3.27 -19.63
N ASN A 149 17.83 -4.27 -18.91
CA ASN A 149 17.70 -5.62 -19.45
C ASN A 149 16.25 -6.13 -19.49
N ASN A 150 15.38 -5.66 -18.62
CA ASN A 150 14.03 -6.21 -18.46
C ASN A 150 12.91 -5.26 -18.89
N ILE A 151 13.20 -3.97 -19.01
CA ILE A 151 12.22 -2.94 -19.35
C ILE A 151 12.52 -2.45 -20.77
N ASP A 152 11.48 -2.41 -21.62
CA ASP A 152 11.62 -1.84 -22.94
C ASP A 152 12.24 -0.45 -22.89
N ARG A 153 13.10 -0.17 -23.85
CA ARG A 153 13.86 1.08 -23.93
C ARG A 153 12.95 2.32 -23.87
N LYS A 154 11.79 2.27 -24.52
CA LYS A 154 10.83 3.35 -24.54
C LYS A 154 10.38 3.69 -23.11
N TYR A 155 9.92 2.71 -22.35
CA TYR A 155 9.44 2.88 -20.99
C TYR A 155 10.55 3.23 -20.01
N ALA A 156 11.76 2.70 -20.24
CA ALA A 156 12.93 3.08 -19.45
C ALA A 156 13.31 4.55 -19.63
N ILE A 157 13.20 5.10 -20.84
CA ILE A 157 13.40 6.53 -21.14
C ILE A 157 12.30 7.36 -20.49
N GLU A 158 11.04 7.01 -20.65
CA GLU A 158 9.90 7.71 -20.04
C GLU A 158 10.00 7.75 -18.51
N HIS A 159 10.43 6.64 -17.91
CA HIS A 159 10.71 6.61 -16.47
C HIS A 159 11.85 7.58 -16.10
N LYS A 160 12.97 7.53 -16.81
CA LYS A 160 14.12 8.40 -16.53
C LYS A 160 13.82 9.89 -16.76
N ASP A 161 13.12 10.20 -17.84
CA ASP A 161 12.69 11.56 -18.19
C ASP A 161 11.59 12.12 -17.29
N GLY A 162 10.90 11.23 -16.54
CA GLY A 162 9.88 11.60 -15.58
C GLY A 162 8.47 11.77 -16.16
N ALA A 163 8.18 11.24 -17.34
CA ALA A 163 6.83 11.18 -17.88
C ALA A 163 5.96 10.17 -17.09
N ILE A 164 6.58 9.04 -16.72
CA ILE A 164 5.98 8.01 -15.86
C ILE A 164 6.92 7.65 -14.69
N HIS A 165 6.36 6.98 -13.69
CA HIS A 165 7.15 6.30 -12.67
C HIS A 165 6.76 4.83 -12.60
N ILE A 166 7.72 3.96 -12.91
CA ILE A 166 7.61 2.51 -12.71
C ILE A 166 7.92 2.25 -11.24
N HIS A 167 6.92 1.80 -10.50
CA HIS A 167 7.09 1.48 -9.07
C HIS A 167 7.77 0.13 -8.88
N ASP A 168 8.37 -0.05 -7.69
CA ASP A 168 9.04 -1.28 -7.28
C ASP A 168 10.10 -1.77 -8.27
N LEU A 169 10.79 -0.80 -8.88
CA LEU A 169 11.75 -1.03 -9.95
C LEU A 169 12.91 -1.97 -9.53
N ASN A 170 13.26 -1.96 -8.25
CA ASN A 170 14.23 -2.87 -7.66
C ASN A 170 13.70 -4.31 -7.51
N GLN A 171 12.40 -4.52 -7.61
CA GLN A 171 11.75 -5.83 -7.52
C GLN A 171 11.04 -6.23 -8.83
N TYR A 172 11.20 -5.41 -9.88
CA TYR A 172 10.47 -5.52 -11.14
C TYR A 172 10.47 -6.93 -11.73
N ASN A 173 11.61 -7.61 -11.68
CA ASN A 173 11.82 -8.96 -12.20
C ASN A 173 11.74 -10.06 -11.13
N LEU A 174 11.49 -9.70 -9.87
CA LEU A 174 11.56 -10.66 -8.77
C LEU A 174 10.19 -11.05 -8.25
N THR A 175 9.31 -10.06 -7.99
CA THR A 175 8.07 -10.33 -7.26
C THR A 175 6.96 -9.30 -7.55
N PHE A 176 5.80 -9.58 -6.98
CA PHE A 176 4.61 -8.73 -7.00
C PHE A 176 4.62 -7.72 -5.83
N ASN A 177 3.66 -6.76 -5.88
CA ASN A 177 3.65 -5.66 -4.92
C ASN A 177 3.10 -6.09 -3.54
N CYS A 178 1.83 -6.46 -3.40
CA CYS A 178 1.20 -6.63 -2.10
C CYS A 178 0.18 -7.78 -2.05
N LEU A 179 -0.20 -8.22 -0.83
CA LEU A 179 -1.14 -9.31 -0.61
C LEU A 179 -1.95 -9.11 0.68
N PHE A 180 -3.25 -9.40 0.64
CA PHE A 180 -4.08 -9.66 1.81
C PHE A 180 -3.95 -11.13 2.20
N ALA A 181 -3.23 -11.40 3.28
CA ALA A 181 -2.92 -12.76 3.69
C ALA A 181 -4.15 -13.47 4.31
N PRO A 182 -4.45 -14.73 3.95
CA PRO A 182 -5.52 -15.52 4.56
C PRO A 182 -5.08 -16.09 5.91
N VAL A 183 -4.85 -15.21 6.90
CA VAL A 183 -4.28 -15.55 8.21
C VAL A 183 -5.12 -16.62 8.92
N GLY A 184 -6.43 -16.43 8.99
CA GLY A 184 -7.32 -17.37 9.65
C GLY A 184 -7.32 -18.79 9.03
N LYS A 185 -7.14 -18.89 7.70
CA LYS A 185 -6.98 -20.19 7.01
C LYS A 185 -5.74 -20.92 7.54
N LEU A 186 -4.60 -20.24 7.59
CA LEU A 186 -3.34 -20.83 8.04
C LEU A 186 -3.37 -21.19 9.53
N LEU A 187 -3.96 -20.34 10.37
CA LEU A 187 -4.09 -20.60 11.79
C LEU A 187 -4.97 -21.83 12.07
N ARG A 188 -6.08 -22.01 11.33
CA ARG A 188 -6.98 -23.15 11.54
C ARG A 188 -6.35 -24.50 11.20
N HIS A 189 -5.46 -24.55 10.22
CA HIS A 189 -4.88 -25.80 9.71
C HIS A 189 -3.42 -26.02 10.11
N GLY A 190 -2.73 -24.97 10.58
CA GLY A 190 -1.29 -24.95 10.66
C GLY A 190 -0.68 -24.70 9.28
N PHE A 191 0.62 -24.49 9.22
CA PHE A 191 1.34 -24.18 7.98
C PHE A 191 2.79 -24.57 8.06
N ASP A 192 3.43 -24.78 6.91
CA ASP A 192 4.88 -24.99 6.82
C ASP A 192 5.57 -23.63 6.68
N SER A 193 6.50 -23.34 7.58
CA SER A 193 7.30 -22.12 7.57
C SER A 193 8.49 -22.14 6.59
N GLY A 194 8.73 -23.27 5.93
CA GLY A 194 9.92 -23.55 5.13
C GLY A 194 11.07 -24.20 5.93
N THR A 195 10.96 -24.17 7.25
CA THR A 195 11.92 -24.84 8.17
C THR A 195 11.25 -25.91 9.04
N GLY A 196 9.94 -26.09 8.89
CA GLY A 196 9.14 -27.08 9.58
C GLY A 196 7.68 -26.65 9.72
N PHE A 197 6.82 -27.64 9.96
CA PHE A 197 5.39 -27.45 10.12
C PHE A 197 5.02 -26.89 11.49
N LEU A 198 4.32 -25.77 11.49
CA LEU A 198 3.75 -25.13 12.67
C LEU A 198 2.27 -25.55 12.80
N ARG A 199 1.96 -26.29 13.85
CA ARG A 199 0.60 -26.79 14.11
C ARG A 199 -0.36 -25.65 14.46
N ALA A 200 -1.66 -25.86 14.25
CA ALA A 200 -2.74 -24.96 14.63
C ALA A 200 -2.63 -24.57 16.13
N PRO A 201 -2.73 -23.27 16.46
CA PRO A 201 -2.63 -22.77 17.82
C PRO A 201 -3.80 -23.24 18.69
N GLN A 202 -3.55 -23.37 20.00
CA GLN A 202 -4.54 -23.78 20.98
C GLN A 202 -4.85 -22.68 22.01
N SER A 203 -4.40 -21.45 21.75
CA SER A 203 -4.66 -20.27 22.58
C SER A 203 -4.49 -18.99 21.77
N ILE A 204 -5.09 -17.92 22.24
CA ILE A 204 -4.98 -16.59 21.63
C ILE A 204 -3.54 -16.07 21.58
N GLN A 205 -2.73 -16.32 22.62
CA GLN A 205 -1.32 -15.90 22.63
C GLN A 205 -0.53 -16.58 21.52
N THR A 206 -0.72 -17.90 21.33
CA THR A 206 -0.04 -18.62 20.26
C THR A 206 -0.57 -18.20 18.89
N ALA A 207 -1.88 -17.95 18.76
CA ALA A 207 -2.47 -17.48 17.51
C ALA A 207 -1.92 -16.12 17.10
N ALA A 208 -1.84 -15.16 18.02
CA ALA A 208 -1.25 -13.84 17.77
C ALA A 208 0.25 -13.92 17.40
N ALA A 209 1.01 -14.77 18.08
CA ALA A 209 2.42 -14.99 17.74
C ALA A 209 2.58 -15.59 16.33
N LEU A 210 1.76 -16.60 15.97
CA LEU A 210 1.79 -17.19 14.62
C LEU A 210 1.28 -16.22 13.54
N THR A 211 0.34 -15.34 13.84
CA THR A 211 -0.06 -14.23 12.95
C THR A 211 1.15 -13.36 12.59
N ALA A 212 1.95 -12.97 13.59
CA ALA A 212 3.17 -12.20 13.31
C ALA A 212 4.13 -12.98 12.42
N VAL A 213 4.33 -14.29 12.66
CA VAL A 213 5.17 -15.17 11.83
C VAL A 213 4.66 -15.23 10.38
N ILE A 214 3.35 -15.43 10.17
CA ILE A 214 2.73 -15.47 8.83
C ILE A 214 3.00 -14.17 8.07
N LEU A 215 2.72 -13.02 8.69
CA LEU A 215 2.91 -11.72 8.06
C LEU A 215 4.39 -11.43 7.77
N GLN A 216 5.29 -11.85 8.65
CA GLN A 216 6.74 -11.70 8.47
C GLN A 216 7.28 -12.61 7.36
N LEU A 217 6.90 -13.88 7.31
CA LEU A 217 7.32 -14.81 6.26
C LEU A 217 6.85 -14.32 4.88
N GLN A 218 5.57 -13.97 4.77
CA GLN A 218 5.01 -13.48 3.51
C GLN A 218 5.65 -12.17 3.06
N SER A 219 5.99 -11.28 3.98
CA SER A 219 6.63 -10.00 3.63
C SER A 219 7.99 -10.14 2.96
N ASN A 220 8.63 -11.33 3.01
CA ASN A 220 9.86 -11.63 2.29
C ASN A 220 9.63 -12.15 0.87
N GLN A 221 8.40 -12.47 0.48
CA GLN A 221 8.08 -12.98 -0.85
C GLN A 221 7.38 -11.95 -1.73
N GLN A 222 7.08 -10.78 -1.20
CA GLN A 222 6.50 -9.63 -1.88
C GLN A 222 7.26 -8.34 -1.53
N PHE A 223 6.99 -7.25 -2.26
CA PHE A 223 7.72 -6.00 -1.99
C PHE A 223 6.94 -4.99 -1.14
N GLY A 224 5.67 -4.78 -1.45
CA GLY A 224 4.84 -3.76 -0.80
C GLY A 224 4.29 -4.18 0.55
N GLY A 225 3.12 -3.63 0.89
CA GLY A 225 2.44 -3.91 2.14
C GLY A 225 1.85 -5.32 2.21
N ILE A 226 1.69 -5.79 3.43
CA ILE A 226 0.93 -6.99 3.75
C ILE A 226 -0.19 -6.65 4.72
N ALA A 227 -1.36 -7.26 4.56
CA ALA A 227 -2.47 -7.02 5.46
C ALA A 227 -3.19 -8.31 5.84
N ASP A 228 -3.75 -8.29 7.05
CA ASP A 228 -4.88 -9.13 7.42
C ASP A 228 -6.15 -8.30 7.23
N ASP A 229 -7.12 -8.85 6.52
CA ASP A 229 -8.34 -8.14 6.17
C ASP A 229 -9.45 -8.24 7.22
N ASN A 230 -9.37 -9.20 8.18
CA ASN A 230 -10.41 -9.43 9.19
C ASN A 230 -9.84 -10.08 10.45
N ILE A 231 -8.85 -9.46 11.09
CA ILE A 231 -8.12 -10.05 12.24
C ILE A 231 -9.02 -10.41 13.42
N ASP A 232 -10.11 -9.68 13.63
CA ASP A 232 -11.11 -9.97 14.68
C ASP A 232 -11.82 -11.31 14.43
N PHE A 233 -12.24 -11.60 13.19
CA PHE A 233 -12.80 -12.90 12.79
C PHE A 233 -11.74 -14.01 12.84
N ASP A 234 -10.53 -13.73 12.38
CA ASP A 234 -9.47 -14.73 12.28
C ASP A 234 -8.96 -15.20 13.65
N LEU A 235 -8.96 -14.31 14.64
CA LEU A 235 -8.50 -14.61 15.99
C LEU A 235 -9.61 -15.04 16.97
N ALA A 236 -10.88 -14.72 16.69
CA ALA A 236 -12.01 -15.06 17.55
C ALA A 236 -12.08 -16.55 17.97
N PRO A 237 -11.85 -17.54 17.08
CA PRO A 237 -11.87 -18.96 17.48
C PRO A 237 -10.84 -19.31 18.56
N PHE A 238 -9.69 -18.62 18.58
CA PHE A 238 -8.60 -18.86 19.52
C PHE A 238 -8.83 -18.16 20.88
N VAL A 239 -9.65 -17.10 20.89
CA VAL A 239 -10.19 -16.53 22.12
C VAL A 239 -11.13 -17.53 22.79
N ASP A 240 -12.04 -18.18 22.03
CA ASP A 240 -12.94 -19.21 22.57
C ASP A 240 -12.19 -20.43 23.10
N LEU A 241 -11.12 -20.88 22.41
CA LEU A 241 -10.26 -21.95 22.92
C LEU A 241 -9.56 -21.56 24.22
N SER A 242 -9.08 -20.33 24.34
CA SER A 242 -8.47 -19.79 25.55
C SER A 242 -9.48 -19.70 26.68
N PHE A 243 -10.72 -19.27 26.40
CA PHE A 243 -11.80 -19.24 27.38
C PHE A 243 -12.11 -20.64 27.92
N LYS A 244 -12.30 -21.63 27.06
CA LYS A 244 -12.55 -23.03 27.48
C LYS A 244 -11.44 -23.57 28.38
N LYS A 245 -10.19 -23.28 28.03
CA LYS A 245 -9.03 -23.67 28.84
C LYS A 245 -9.02 -22.95 30.20
N ASN A 246 -9.29 -21.64 30.23
CA ASN A 246 -9.34 -20.87 31.47
C ASN A 246 -10.51 -21.29 32.34
N LEU A 247 -11.68 -21.54 31.75
CA LEU A 247 -12.86 -22.06 32.45
C LEU A 247 -12.56 -23.43 33.08
N LYS A 248 -11.98 -24.35 32.34
CA LYS A 248 -11.56 -25.67 32.88
C LYS A 248 -10.64 -25.51 34.10
N THR A 249 -9.68 -24.59 34.01
CA THR A 249 -8.75 -24.34 35.11
C THR A 249 -9.49 -23.82 36.36
N GLU A 250 -10.42 -22.88 36.23
CA GLU A 250 -11.20 -22.36 37.34
C GLU A 250 -12.19 -23.38 37.90
N LEU A 251 -12.78 -24.27 37.08
CA LEU A 251 -13.64 -25.36 37.54
C LEU A 251 -12.85 -26.40 38.35
N ILE A 252 -11.65 -26.81 37.94
CA ILE A 252 -10.76 -27.68 38.70
C ILE A 252 -10.41 -27.06 40.05
N ARG A 253 -10.01 -25.79 40.08
CA ARG A 253 -9.72 -25.06 41.31
C ARG A 253 -10.93 -24.98 42.25
N TYR A 254 -12.13 -24.80 41.67
CA TYR A 254 -13.36 -24.80 42.46
C TYR A 254 -13.62 -26.15 43.12
N GLU A 255 -13.46 -27.28 42.38
CA GLU A 255 -13.60 -28.62 42.93
C GLU A 255 -12.59 -28.90 44.04
N GLU A 256 -11.32 -28.55 43.84
CA GLU A 256 -10.26 -28.68 44.83
C GLU A 256 -10.56 -27.92 46.14
N TYR A 257 -11.15 -26.73 46.01
CA TYR A 257 -11.38 -25.84 47.14
C TYR A 257 -12.69 -26.13 47.89
N SER A 258 -13.76 -26.45 47.11
CA SER A 258 -15.10 -26.70 47.68
C SER A 258 -15.35 -28.15 48.10
N GLY A 259 -14.57 -29.09 47.59
CA GLY A 259 -14.81 -30.51 47.72
C GLY A 259 -16.09 -31.00 47.02
N SER A 260 -16.66 -30.18 46.12
CA SER A 260 -17.92 -30.48 45.41
C SER A 260 -17.69 -30.40 43.88
N PRO A 261 -18.40 -31.20 43.09
CA PRO A 261 -18.32 -31.11 41.62
C PRO A 261 -18.69 -29.69 41.13
N ALA A 262 -17.95 -29.17 40.18
CA ALA A 262 -18.18 -27.85 39.57
C ALA A 262 -19.28 -27.87 38.50
N CYS A 263 -19.67 -29.03 38.00
CA CYS A 263 -20.70 -29.21 36.97
C CYS A 263 -21.40 -30.57 37.11
N ALA A 264 -22.57 -30.68 36.51
CA ALA A 264 -23.33 -31.95 36.45
C ALA A 264 -22.84 -32.83 35.29
N GLY A 265 -22.01 -33.83 35.60
CA GLY A 265 -21.51 -34.79 34.61
C GLY A 265 -20.05 -34.60 34.19
N ASP A 266 -19.71 -35.02 32.98
CA ASP A 266 -18.35 -34.97 32.45
C ASP A 266 -17.98 -33.57 32.02
N MET A 267 -17.04 -32.93 32.72
CA MET A 267 -16.57 -31.56 32.48
C MET A 267 -16.04 -31.38 31.07
N ASP A 268 -15.24 -32.32 30.56
CA ASP A 268 -14.66 -32.24 29.22
C ASP A 268 -15.69 -32.33 28.10
N LYS A 269 -16.77 -33.10 28.31
CA LYS A 269 -17.90 -33.13 27.37
C LYS A 269 -18.70 -31.85 27.41
N LEU A 270 -18.96 -31.28 28.58
CA LEU A 270 -19.68 -30.01 28.73
C LEU A 270 -18.89 -28.85 28.10
N LEU A 271 -17.60 -28.78 28.32
CA LEU A 271 -16.73 -27.73 27.73
C LEU A 271 -16.73 -27.74 26.17
N LYS A 272 -17.02 -28.88 25.53
CA LYS A 272 -17.19 -28.95 24.08
C LYS A 272 -18.54 -28.36 23.59
N THR A 273 -19.54 -28.26 24.46
CA THR A 273 -20.86 -27.74 24.12
C THR A 273 -21.07 -26.27 24.44
N VAL A 274 -20.07 -25.61 24.97
CA VAL A 274 -20.12 -24.19 25.36
C VAL A 274 -19.17 -23.36 24.54
N SER A 275 -19.46 -22.07 24.45
CA SER A 275 -18.62 -21.03 23.83
C SER A 275 -18.77 -19.75 24.60
N MET A 276 -17.70 -18.93 24.64
CA MET A 276 -17.74 -17.56 25.18
C MET A 276 -18.72 -16.65 24.41
N ASN A 277 -19.12 -17.03 23.22
CA ASN A 277 -20.09 -16.28 22.42
C ASN A 277 -21.54 -16.48 22.93
N GLN A 278 -21.78 -17.47 23.79
CA GLN A 278 -23.09 -17.69 24.39
C GLN A 278 -23.34 -16.69 25.54
N PRO A 279 -24.61 -16.35 25.80
CA PRO A 279 -24.97 -15.50 26.94
C PRO A 279 -24.41 -16.04 28.26
N VAL A 280 -23.92 -15.14 29.12
CA VAL A 280 -23.29 -15.49 30.42
C VAL A 280 -24.28 -16.21 31.32
N GLU A 281 -25.59 -15.87 31.27
CA GLU A 281 -26.65 -16.56 32.01
C GLU A 281 -26.71 -18.05 31.66
N ARG A 282 -26.57 -18.40 30.38
CA ARG A 282 -26.55 -19.80 29.92
C ARG A 282 -25.31 -20.54 30.44
N LEU A 283 -24.15 -19.88 30.47
CA LEU A 283 -22.94 -20.45 31.04
C LEU A 283 -23.08 -20.65 32.55
N ASN A 284 -23.74 -19.71 33.26
CA ASN A 284 -23.99 -19.76 34.71
C ASN A 284 -25.03 -20.83 35.10
N MET A 285 -25.89 -21.30 34.18
CA MET A 285 -26.75 -22.47 34.40
C MET A 285 -25.96 -23.79 34.43
N LEU A 286 -24.81 -23.84 33.78
CA LEU A 286 -23.97 -25.04 33.66
C LEU A 286 -22.81 -25.04 34.66
N PHE A 287 -22.31 -23.87 35.05
CA PHE A 287 -21.09 -23.70 35.85
C PHE A 287 -21.25 -22.63 36.92
N PRO A 288 -20.46 -22.70 38.02
CA PRO A 288 -20.48 -21.69 39.06
C PRO A 288 -20.15 -20.29 38.50
N HIS A 289 -20.99 -19.28 38.79
CA HIS A 289 -20.86 -17.91 38.30
C HIS A 289 -19.43 -17.33 38.43
N LYS A 290 -18.84 -17.49 39.64
CA LYS A 290 -17.45 -17.01 39.87
C LYS A 290 -16.39 -17.66 39.00
N CYS A 291 -16.60 -18.90 38.57
CA CYS A 291 -15.68 -19.58 37.65
C CYS A 291 -15.79 -19.00 36.25
N VAL A 292 -17.03 -18.76 35.78
CA VAL A 292 -17.31 -18.14 34.47
C VAL A 292 -16.73 -16.71 34.43
N GLU A 293 -17.02 -15.89 35.44
CA GLU A 293 -16.52 -14.52 35.56
C GLU A 293 -14.98 -14.45 35.53
N LYS A 294 -14.31 -15.29 36.34
CA LYS A 294 -12.85 -15.35 36.35
C LYS A 294 -12.26 -15.83 35.03
N ALA A 295 -12.92 -16.81 34.39
CA ALA A 295 -12.47 -17.31 33.11
C ALA A 295 -12.57 -16.25 32.01
N ILE A 296 -13.66 -15.50 31.95
CA ILE A 296 -13.83 -14.38 31.02
C ILE A 296 -12.74 -13.33 31.25
N LYS A 297 -12.57 -12.90 32.51
CA LYS A 297 -11.55 -11.91 32.87
C LYS A 297 -10.14 -12.37 32.49
N LYS A 298 -9.78 -13.63 32.81
CA LYS A 298 -8.48 -14.17 32.46
C LYS A 298 -8.29 -14.26 30.94
N THR A 299 -9.35 -14.54 30.18
CA THR A 299 -9.29 -14.57 28.72
C THR A 299 -9.11 -13.19 28.14
N ASP A 300 -9.72 -12.15 28.73
CA ASP A 300 -9.50 -10.75 28.36
C ASP A 300 -8.04 -10.33 28.59
N ASP A 301 -7.49 -10.65 29.79
CA ASP A 301 -6.09 -10.39 30.13
C ASP A 301 -5.13 -11.12 29.15
N ASP A 302 -5.41 -12.38 28.82
CA ASP A 302 -4.63 -13.17 27.86
C ASP A 302 -4.70 -12.59 26.44
N THR A 303 -5.87 -12.08 26.03
CA THR A 303 -6.10 -11.45 24.73
C THR A 303 -5.39 -10.10 24.66
N HIS A 304 -5.43 -9.31 25.74
CA HIS A 304 -4.69 -8.06 25.82
C HIS A 304 -3.18 -8.29 25.62
N GLN A 305 -2.61 -9.21 26.38
CA GLN A 305 -1.20 -9.56 26.26
C GLN A 305 -0.82 -10.08 24.86
N ALA A 306 -1.73 -10.83 24.22
CA ALA A 306 -1.55 -11.30 22.86
C ALA A 306 -1.53 -10.15 21.84
N MET A 307 -2.42 -9.17 21.96
CA MET A 307 -2.48 -8.00 21.07
C MET A 307 -1.29 -7.06 21.29
N GLU A 308 -0.87 -6.84 22.54
CA GLU A 308 0.35 -6.11 22.87
C GLU A 308 1.58 -6.76 22.24
N GLY A 309 1.71 -8.09 22.38
CA GLY A 309 2.78 -8.85 21.75
C GLY A 309 2.77 -8.79 20.23
N LEU A 310 1.58 -8.85 19.60
CA LEU A 310 1.43 -8.75 18.14
C LEU A 310 1.87 -7.38 17.62
N ILE A 311 1.40 -6.29 18.24
CA ILE A 311 1.80 -4.92 17.90
C ILE A 311 3.31 -4.75 18.09
N GLY A 312 3.85 -5.17 19.23
CA GLY A 312 5.28 -5.09 19.52
C GLY A 312 6.16 -5.81 18.50
N ASN A 313 5.77 -7.02 18.11
CA ASN A 313 6.48 -7.80 17.08
C ASN A 313 6.44 -7.11 15.70
N LEU A 314 5.26 -6.72 15.23
CA LEU A 314 5.09 -6.13 13.91
C LEU A 314 5.69 -4.72 13.81
N ASN A 315 5.83 -4.01 14.93
CA ASN A 315 6.47 -2.69 14.97
C ASN A 315 8.01 -2.75 15.04
N SER A 316 8.57 -3.83 15.57
CA SER A 316 9.98 -3.84 16.00
C SER A 316 10.84 -4.86 15.29
N LEU A 317 10.29 -5.99 14.85
CA LEU A 317 11.07 -7.08 14.28
C LEU A 317 11.40 -6.80 12.81
N GLN A 318 12.66 -6.56 12.54
CA GLN A 318 13.20 -6.28 11.20
C GLN A 318 13.41 -7.60 10.43
N SER A 319 12.33 -8.26 10.07
CA SER A 319 12.32 -9.57 9.43
C SER A 319 12.52 -9.55 7.91
N ARG A 320 12.47 -8.37 7.27
CA ARG A 320 12.66 -8.23 5.81
C ARG A 320 14.10 -7.89 5.46
N SER A 321 14.49 -8.29 4.23
CA SER A 321 15.78 -7.93 3.64
C SER A 321 16.05 -6.42 3.71
N GLY A 322 17.29 -6.04 4.01
CA GLY A 322 17.66 -4.63 4.17
C GLY A 322 17.27 -4.03 5.52
N ASN A 323 17.05 -4.85 6.54
CA ASN A 323 16.74 -4.41 7.90
C ASN A 323 15.42 -3.63 7.99
N GLN A 324 14.38 -4.14 7.30
CA GLN A 324 13.06 -3.52 7.24
C GLN A 324 12.08 -4.22 8.18
N VAL A 325 11.21 -3.43 8.80
CA VAL A 325 10.00 -3.92 9.46
C VAL A 325 8.93 -4.18 8.39
N PRO A 326 8.12 -5.25 8.49
CA PRO A 326 7.02 -5.48 7.57
C PRO A 326 6.08 -4.27 7.50
N PHE A 327 5.73 -3.82 6.30
CA PHE A 327 4.72 -2.77 6.12
C PHE A 327 3.33 -3.40 6.28
N SER A 328 2.95 -3.65 7.53
CA SER A 328 1.79 -4.46 7.90
C SER A 328 0.57 -3.62 8.23
N SER A 329 -0.63 -4.17 7.97
CA SER A 329 -1.93 -3.57 8.32
C SER A 329 -2.87 -4.63 8.87
N LEU A 330 -3.69 -4.25 9.85
CA LEU A 330 -4.73 -5.09 10.44
C LEU A 330 -6.08 -4.39 10.32
N ASN A 331 -7.03 -5.02 9.61
CA ASN A 331 -8.40 -4.53 9.47
C ASN A 331 -9.30 -5.27 10.43
N PHE A 332 -10.21 -4.56 11.12
CA PHE A 332 -11.07 -5.12 12.16
C PHE A 332 -12.31 -4.26 12.42
N GLY A 333 -13.23 -4.75 13.26
CA GLY A 333 -14.36 -4.01 13.78
C GLY A 333 -15.73 -4.57 13.43
N LEU A 334 -15.84 -5.54 12.51
CA LEU A 334 -17.14 -6.08 12.07
C LEU A 334 -17.58 -7.36 12.77
N ASP A 335 -16.70 -8.09 13.46
CA ASP A 335 -17.11 -9.26 14.22
C ASP A 335 -17.90 -8.82 15.45
N THR A 336 -19.18 -9.22 15.51
CA THR A 336 -20.10 -8.90 16.59
C THR A 336 -20.16 -9.96 17.69
N SER A 337 -19.43 -11.06 17.52
CA SER A 337 -19.31 -12.10 18.54
C SER A 337 -18.51 -11.59 19.75
N ASN A 338 -18.79 -12.13 20.95
CA ASN A 338 -18.05 -11.75 22.17
C ASN A 338 -16.54 -11.97 22.00
N CYS A 339 -16.12 -13.02 21.31
CA CYS A 339 -14.72 -13.31 21.02
C CYS A 339 -14.08 -12.30 20.06
N GLY A 340 -14.72 -11.97 18.95
CA GLY A 340 -14.19 -10.98 17.99
C GLY A 340 -14.19 -9.56 18.54
N ARG A 341 -15.23 -9.20 19.29
CA ARG A 341 -15.28 -7.93 20.04
C ARG A 341 -14.12 -7.81 21.04
N MET A 342 -13.79 -8.91 21.74
CA MET A 342 -12.67 -8.96 22.69
C MET A 342 -11.32 -8.74 21.96
N VAL A 343 -11.12 -9.32 20.77
CA VAL A 343 -9.94 -9.05 19.93
C VAL A 343 -9.87 -7.57 19.57
N SER A 344 -10.95 -7.01 19.00
CA SER A 344 -11.03 -5.62 18.58
C SER A 344 -10.79 -4.64 19.74
N ALA A 345 -11.43 -4.89 20.90
CA ALA A 345 -11.28 -4.05 22.09
C ALA A 345 -9.85 -4.03 22.62
N ASN A 346 -9.20 -5.21 22.67
CA ASN A 346 -7.82 -5.31 23.17
C ASN A 346 -6.78 -4.83 22.15
N LEU A 347 -7.06 -4.92 20.83
CA LEU A 347 -6.21 -4.31 19.82
C LEU A 347 -6.21 -2.78 19.93
N ILE A 348 -7.39 -2.17 20.10
CA ILE A 348 -7.53 -0.73 20.35
C ILE A 348 -6.84 -0.34 21.66
N ARG A 349 -7.05 -1.11 22.73
CA ARG A 349 -6.45 -0.87 24.04
C ARG A 349 -4.93 -0.90 23.98
N SER A 350 -4.35 -1.93 23.39
CA SER A 350 -2.89 -2.06 23.27
C SER A 350 -2.28 -0.94 22.42
N GLN A 351 -2.93 -0.50 21.34
CA GLN A 351 -2.49 0.66 20.57
C GLN A 351 -2.58 1.95 21.41
N MET A 352 -3.62 2.12 22.21
CA MET A 352 -3.83 3.33 23.03
C MET A 352 -2.81 3.42 24.17
N GLU A 353 -2.46 2.31 24.78
CA GLU A 353 -1.42 2.22 25.82
C GLU A 353 -0.04 2.52 25.22
N GLY A 354 0.20 2.11 23.97
CA GLY A 354 1.47 2.27 23.26
C GLY A 354 2.49 1.20 23.61
N LEU A 355 3.73 1.39 23.15
CA LEU A 355 4.85 0.51 23.47
C LEU A 355 5.24 0.65 24.95
N GLY A 356 6.07 -0.26 25.47
CA GLY A 356 6.40 -0.33 26.90
C GLY A 356 6.94 0.97 27.53
N ASP A 357 7.45 1.90 26.73
CA ASP A 357 7.84 3.26 27.13
C ASP A 357 6.76 4.32 26.85
N GLY A 358 5.56 3.89 26.43
CA GLY A 358 4.43 4.76 26.08
C GLY A 358 4.51 5.38 24.70
N LEU A 359 5.48 5.03 23.88
CA LEU A 359 5.60 5.53 22.52
C LEU A 359 4.53 4.96 21.59
N THR A 360 4.14 5.75 20.59
CA THR A 360 3.17 5.31 19.59
C THR A 360 3.78 4.26 18.67
N ALA A 361 3.16 3.08 18.57
CA ALA A 361 3.50 2.09 17.58
C ALA A 361 3.12 2.59 16.17
N ILE A 362 4.05 2.48 15.21
CA ILE A 362 3.82 2.91 13.83
C ILE A 362 3.27 1.75 12.98
N PHE A 363 3.69 0.55 13.26
CA PHE A 363 3.19 -0.68 12.65
C PHE A 363 2.69 -1.66 13.72
N PRO A 364 1.67 -2.45 13.38
CA PRO A 364 0.85 -2.45 12.14
C PRO A 364 -0.01 -1.18 12.02
N ILE A 365 -0.37 -0.82 10.79
CA ILE A 365 -1.39 0.20 10.55
C ILE A 365 -2.75 -0.40 10.92
N LEU A 366 -3.39 0.15 11.93
CA LEU A 366 -4.73 -0.29 12.37
C LEU A 366 -5.81 0.39 11.51
N ILE A 367 -6.78 -0.39 11.05
CA ILE A 367 -7.85 0.06 10.16
C ILE A 367 -9.19 -0.45 10.69
N PHE A 368 -10.01 0.48 11.17
CA PHE A 368 -11.33 0.18 11.70
C PHE A 368 -12.39 0.25 10.60
N LYS A 369 -13.21 -0.79 10.47
CA LYS A 369 -14.27 -0.88 9.48
C LYS A 369 -15.54 -0.21 9.98
N LEU A 370 -16.02 0.79 9.23
CA LEU A 370 -17.30 1.46 9.50
C LEU A 370 -18.39 0.92 8.57
N MET A 371 -19.49 0.48 9.17
CA MET A 371 -20.65 -0.05 8.46
C MET A 371 -21.91 0.14 9.32
N LYS A 372 -22.98 0.68 8.72
CA LYS A 372 -24.29 0.75 9.39
C LYS A 372 -24.80 -0.66 9.73
N GLY A 373 -25.42 -0.81 10.89
CA GLY A 373 -25.85 -2.07 11.42
C GLY A 373 -24.75 -2.89 12.12
N TYR A 374 -23.49 -2.40 12.13
CA TYR A 374 -22.35 -3.05 12.79
C TYR A 374 -21.59 -2.12 13.76
N THR A 375 -21.21 -0.92 13.29
CA THR A 375 -20.26 -0.07 14.03
C THR A 375 -20.64 1.41 14.05
N LYS A 376 -21.52 1.88 13.16
CA LYS A 376 -21.66 3.33 12.89
C LYS A 376 -22.65 4.04 13.78
N ASN A 377 -23.80 3.44 14.05
CA ASN A 377 -24.90 4.06 14.79
C ASN A 377 -24.90 3.65 16.26
N PRO A 378 -25.46 4.46 17.17
CA PRO A 378 -25.49 4.16 18.59
C PRO A 378 -26.13 2.80 18.96
N GLU A 379 -27.06 2.34 18.17
CA GLU A 379 -27.74 1.05 18.30
C GLU A 379 -26.95 -0.13 17.76
N ASP A 380 -25.87 0.13 17.00
CA ASP A 380 -25.07 -0.92 16.37
C ASP A 380 -24.26 -1.70 17.42
N PRO A 381 -24.07 -3.02 17.24
CA PRO A 381 -23.44 -3.90 18.24
C PRO A 381 -22.00 -3.49 18.62
N ASN A 382 -21.23 -2.92 17.69
CA ASN A 382 -19.85 -2.51 17.90
C ASN A 382 -19.66 -0.99 17.95
N TYR A 383 -20.73 -0.23 18.25
CA TYR A 383 -20.63 1.22 18.35
C TYR A 383 -19.68 1.68 19.47
N ASP A 384 -19.64 0.96 20.59
CA ASP A 384 -18.70 1.22 21.67
C ASP A 384 -17.24 1.07 21.23
N LEU A 385 -16.95 0.11 20.33
CA LEU A 385 -15.63 -0.05 19.73
C LEU A 385 -15.30 1.11 18.80
N TYR A 386 -16.28 1.63 18.06
CA TYR A 386 -16.10 2.87 17.28
C TYR A 386 -15.74 4.05 18.16
N GLN A 387 -16.44 4.24 19.29
CA GLN A 387 -16.13 5.31 20.24
C GLN A 387 -14.69 5.18 20.79
N ARG A 388 -14.28 3.99 21.23
CA ARG A 388 -12.90 3.71 21.68
C ARG A 388 -11.87 3.94 20.57
N SER A 389 -12.24 3.64 19.32
CA SER A 389 -11.38 3.89 18.15
C SER A 389 -11.14 5.39 17.93
N LEU A 390 -12.14 6.24 18.17
CA LEU A 390 -11.99 7.71 18.12
C LEU A 390 -11.06 8.23 19.23
N GLU A 391 -11.19 7.69 20.44
CA GLU A 391 -10.30 8.03 21.56
C GLU A 391 -8.84 7.62 21.25
N CYS A 392 -8.66 6.42 20.67
CA CYS A 392 -7.36 5.93 20.27
C CYS A 392 -6.76 6.80 19.15
N LEU A 393 -7.53 7.13 18.12
CA LEU A 393 -7.11 8.03 17.03
C LEU A 393 -6.65 9.38 17.59
N ALA A 394 -7.42 9.97 18.50
CA ALA A 394 -7.11 11.27 19.11
C ALA A 394 -5.77 11.28 19.87
N ARG A 395 -5.23 10.13 20.26
CA ARG A 395 -3.97 9.99 20.99
C ARG A 395 -2.83 9.42 20.13
N ARG A 396 -3.15 8.49 19.22
CA ARG A 396 -2.15 7.57 18.61
C ARG A 396 -2.13 7.53 17.09
N PHE A 397 -2.79 8.41 16.36
CA PHE A 397 -2.92 8.41 14.90
C PHE A 397 -3.68 7.23 14.28
N TYR A 398 -4.02 6.24 15.05
CA TYR A 398 -4.75 5.05 14.64
C TYR A 398 -5.97 4.81 15.51
N PRO A 399 -6.95 4.09 14.97
CA PRO A 399 -7.02 3.52 13.63
C PRO A 399 -7.36 4.55 12.53
N ASN A 400 -7.06 4.20 11.27
CA ASN A 400 -7.74 4.79 10.12
C ASN A 400 -9.12 4.16 9.98
N PHE A 401 -10.00 4.79 9.18
CA PHE A 401 -11.35 4.28 8.96
C PHE A 401 -11.57 3.92 7.51
N VAL A 402 -12.13 2.72 7.27
CA VAL A 402 -12.62 2.28 5.97
C VAL A 402 -14.14 2.16 6.03
N ARG A 403 -14.84 2.80 5.09
CA ARG A 403 -16.28 2.71 4.97
C ARG A 403 -16.66 1.54 4.05
N VAL A 404 -17.25 0.49 4.64
CA VAL A 404 -17.61 -0.73 3.93
C VAL A 404 -18.86 -0.55 3.09
N ASP A 405 -19.82 0.22 3.58
CA ASP A 405 -21.12 0.48 2.97
C ASP A 405 -21.19 1.77 2.14
N SER A 406 -20.05 2.29 1.65
CA SER A 406 -20.09 3.37 0.67
C SER A 406 -20.82 2.94 -0.60
N SER A 407 -21.37 3.89 -1.36
CA SER A 407 -22.16 3.59 -2.56
C SER A 407 -21.43 2.70 -3.59
N PHE A 408 -20.11 2.73 -3.59
CA PHE A 408 -19.26 1.97 -4.51
C PHE A 408 -18.61 0.72 -3.87
N ASN A 409 -18.75 0.51 -2.56
CA ASN A 409 -18.26 -0.69 -1.86
C ASN A 409 -19.41 -1.65 -1.50
N ALA A 410 -20.57 -1.13 -1.12
CA ALA A 410 -21.73 -1.92 -0.73
C ALA A 410 -22.13 -3.04 -1.70
N PRO A 411 -22.02 -2.86 -3.04
CA PRO A 411 -22.36 -3.94 -3.99
C PRO A 411 -21.52 -5.23 -3.85
N TYR A 412 -20.34 -5.14 -3.22
CA TYR A 412 -19.46 -6.29 -3.02
C TYR A 412 -19.75 -7.04 -1.73
N VAL A 413 -20.43 -6.42 -0.75
CA VAL A 413 -20.74 -7.04 0.54
C VAL A 413 -21.77 -8.14 0.34
N LYS A 414 -21.44 -9.36 0.77
CA LYS A 414 -22.29 -10.55 0.60
C LYS A 414 -22.60 -11.20 1.96
N TYR A 415 -23.72 -11.89 1.99
CA TYR A 415 -24.18 -12.64 3.17
C TYR A 415 -24.44 -14.10 2.80
N ARG A 416 -24.15 -15.00 3.73
CA ARG A 416 -24.72 -16.35 3.72
C ARG A 416 -26.12 -16.24 4.25
N GLU A 417 -27.05 -16.97 3.66
CA GLU A 417 -28.45 -16.99 4.07
C GLU A 417 -28.87 -18.39 4.53
N LYS A 418 -29.76 -18.41 5.50
CA LYS A 418 -30.38 -19.66 6.00
C LYS A 418 -31.81 -19.39 6.42
N ILE A 419 -32.70 -20.33 6.17
CA ILE A 419 -34.10 -20.26 6.55
C ILE A 419 -34.39 -21.42 7.52
N ILE A 420 -35.04 -21.10 8.66
CA ILE A 420 -35.44 -22.06 9.67
C ILE A 420 -36.98 -22.00 9.80
N ASP A 421 -37.63 -23.15 9.73
CA ASP A 421 -39.08 -23.27 9.97
C ASP A 421 -39.36 -23.19 11.48
N VAL A 422 -40.12 -22.19 11.86
CA VAL A 422 -40.54 -21.94 13.25
C VAL A 422 -42.05 -21.90 13.37
N LYS A 423 -42.77 -22.51 12.39
CA LYS A 423 -44.24 -22.61 12.44
C LYS A 423 -44.73 -23.31 13.70
N GLY A 424 -45.71 -22.72 14.37
CA GLY A 424 -46.26 -23.23 15.60
C GLY A 424 -45.49 -22.88 16.87
N VAL A 425 -44.37 -22.18 16.74
CA VAL A 425 -43.65 -21.56 17.87
C VAL A 425 -44.31 -20.22 18.16
N LEU A 426 -44.68 -19.99 19.41
CA LEU A 426 -45.33 -18.73 19.83
C LEU A 426 -44.32 -17.61 20.08
N SER A 427 -43.17 -17.96 20.63
CA SER A 427 -42.10 -17.03 20.91
C SER A 427 -40.75 -17.73 20.91
N LEU A 428 -39.71 -16.95 20.61
CA LEU A 428 -38.31 -17.37 20.65
C LEU A 428 -37.54 -16.50 21.64
N GLU A 429 -36.63 -17.12 22.38
CA GLU A 429 -35.61 -16.40 23.12
C GLU A 429 -34.46 -16.06 22.16
N LEU A 430 -34.27 -14.78 21.86
CA LEU A 430 -33.28 -14.30 20.90
C LEU A 430 -32.24 -13.45 21.59
N LYS A 431 -30.97 -13.69 21.24
CA LYS A 431 -29.87 -12.86 21.74
C LYS A 431 -29.90 -11.49 21.08
N VAL A 432 -29.79 -10.44 21.88
CA VAL A 432 -29.63 -9.08 21.39
C VAL A 432 -28.23 -8.95 20.80
N ARG A 433 -28.14 -8.49 19.56
CA ARG A 433 -26.90 -8.45 18.80
C ARG A 433 -25.85 -7.55 19.48
N GLY A 434 -24.65 -8.09 19.66
CA GLY A 434 -23.54 -7.41 20.30
C GLY A 434 -23.70 -7.18 21.80
N ARG A 435 -24.74 -7.73 22.43
CA ARG A 435 -24.97 -7.67 23.87
C ARG A 435 -25.10 -9.07 24.46
N ASP A 436 -24.91 -9.13 25.77
CA ASP A 436 -25.09 -10.38 26.53
C ASP A 436 -26.50 -10.47 27.12
N GLU A 437 -27.49 -10.00 26.34
CA GLU A 437 -28.90 -9.92 26.71
C GLU A 437 -29.73 -10.84 25.81
N VAL A 438 -30.78 -11.43 26.38
CA VAL A 438 -31.76 -12.26 25.68
C VAL A 438 -33.14 -11.62 25.83
N GLU A 439 -33.82 -11.45 24.70
CA GLU A 439 -35.21 -10.97 24.69
C GLU A 439 -36.15 -12.04 24.17
N GLN A 440 -37.36 -12.10 24.73
CA GLN A 440 -38.40 -12.95 24.21
C GLN A 440 -39.16 -12.26 23.07
N VAL A 441 -39.11 -12.84 21.87
CA VAL A 441 -39.73 -12.28 20.66
C VAL A 441 -40.86 -13.18 20.19
N PHE A 442 -42.03 -12.61 19.98
CA PHE A 442 -43.20 -13.34 19.46
C PHE A 442 -43.05 -13.54 17.93
N VAL A 443 -43.37 -14.77 17.47
CA VAL A 443 -43.15 -15.20 16.08
C VAL A 443 -44.48 -15.22 15.27
N ASN A 444 -45.57 -14.75 15.89
CA ASN A 444 -46.91 -14.79 15.30
C ASN A 444 -47.21 -13.62 14.33
N GLU A 445 -46.28 -12.70 14.16
CA GLU A 445 -46.38 -11.54 13.25
C GLU A 445 -45.20 -11.55 12.28
N ASP A 446 -45.49 -11.16 11.04
CA ASP A 446 -44.42 -10.96 10.07
C ASP A 446 -43.63 -9.66 10.39
N VAL A 447 -42.33 -9.79 10.58
CA VAL A 447 -41.43 -8.68 10.92
C VAL A 447 -40.21 -8.73 10.01
N VAL A 448 -39.90 -7.62 9.36
CA VAL A 448 -38.65 -7.38 8.63
C VAL A 448 -37.83 -6.39 9.40
N PHE A 449 -36.55 -6.73 9.64
CA PHE A 449 -35.62 -5.86 10.34
C PHE A 449 -34.76 -5.11 9.32
N ASP A 450 -35.00 -3.83 9.16
CA ASP A 450 -34.13 -2.96 8.33
C ASP A 450 -32.68 -3.00 8.82
N GLN A 451 -32.51 -3.08 10.15
CA GLN A 451 -31.24 -3.38 10.80
C GLN A 451 -31.46 -4.57 11.76
N PRO A 452 -30.67 -5.65 11.64
CA PRO A 452 -30.86 -6.82 12.46
C PRO A 452 -30.54 -6.51 13.92
N LYS A 453 -31.58 -6.56 14.78
CA LYS A 453 -31.46 -6.36 16.21
C LYS A 453 -31.10 -7.67 16.94
N TYR A 454 -31.48 -8.80 16.40
CA TYR A 454 -31.39 -10.08 17.07
C TYR A 454 -30.51 -11.07 16.32
N GLU A 455 -29.97 -12.02 17.08
CA GLU A 455 -29.18 -13.15 16.59
C GLU A 455 -29.84 -14.47 17.05
N PHE A 456 -29.74 -15.48 16.20
CA PHE A 456 -30.17 -16.84 16.45
C PHE A 456 -28.98 -17.81 16.43
N GLU A 457 -28.87 -18.70 17.44
CA GLU A 457 -27.81 -19.69 17.50
C GLU A 457 -28.06 -20.83 16.56
N VAL A 458 -27.16 -21.05 15.60
CA VAL A 458 -27.25 -22.12 14.59
C VAL A 458 -26.34 -23.30 14.93
N GLY A 459 -25.28 -23.07 15.67
CA GLY A 459 -24.37 -24.07 16.22
C GLY A 459 -23.81 -23.56 17.54
N THR A 460 -22.99 -24.36 18.23
CA THR A 460 -22.47 -23.98 19.54
C THR A 460 -21.68 -22.65 19.46
N GLY A 461 -22.30 -21.60 19.99
CA GLY A 461 -21.70 -20.25 19.96
C GLY A 461 -21.61 -19.62 18.58
N GLU A 462 -22.25 -20.17 17.56
CA GLU A 462 -22.36 -19.59 16.24
C GLU A 462 -23.71 -18.88 16.09
N TYR A 463 -23.66 -17.56 16.01
CA TYR A 463 -24.84 -16.71 15.92
C TYR A 463 -24.99 -16.13 14.51
N TRP A 464 -26.24 -16.12 14.03
CA TRP A 464 -26.63 -15.54 12.74
C TRP A 464 -27.65 -14.43 12.98
N GLU A 465 -27.49 -13.33 12.24
CA GLU A 465 -28.43 -12.20 12.26
C GLU A 465 -29.81 -12.63 11.77
N ILE A 466 -30.84 -12.14 12.42
CA ILE A 466 -32.24 -12.31 11.96
C ILE A 466 -32.56 -11.15 11.02
N ALA A 467 -32.74 -11.46 9.76
CA ALA A 467 -33.14 -10.49 8.74
C ALA A 467 -34.67 -10.27 8.72
N ALA A 468 -35.45 -11.34 8.88
CA ALA A 468 -36.91 -11.27 8.94
C ALA A 468 -37.50 -12.49 9.63
N ILE A 469 -38.73 -12.33 10.10
CA ILE A 469 -39.64 -13.40 10.48
C ILE A 469 -40.86 -13.25 9.57
N GLU A 470 -41.10 -14.19 8.66
CA GLU A 470 -42.18 -14.10 7.70
C GLU A 470 -42.82 -15.48 7.48
N ASN A 471 -44.15 -15.54 7.54
CA ASN A 471 -44.92 -16.77 7.32
C ASN A 471 -44.50 -17.96 8.21
N GLY A 472 -44.04 -17.70 9.43
CA GLY A 472 -43.50 -18.72 10.35
C GLY A 472 -42.12 -19.24 9.92
N MET A 473 -41.37 -18.47 9.11
CA MET A 473 -40.01 -18.76 8.71
C MET A 473 -39.06 -17.69 9.26
N LEU A 474 -38.01 -18.13 9.91
CA LEU A 474 -36.92 -17.29 10.40
C LEU A 474 -35.87 -17.18 9.30
N LYS A 475 -35.73 -15.99 8.73
CA LYS A 475 -34.71 -15.70 7.72
C LYS A 475 -33.46 -15.19 8.42
N LEU A 476 -32.40 -15.96 8.32
CA LEU A 476 -31.10 -15.67 8.92
C LEU A 476 -30.10 -15.24 7.85
N ARG A 477 -29.21 -14.35 8.22
CA ARG A 477 -28.04 -14.01 7.40
C ARG A 477 -26.78 -13.92 8.25
N LYS A 478 -25.63 -14.19 7.62
CA LYS A 478 -24.32 -14.02 8.23
C LYS A 478 -23.39 -13.35 7.24
N LEU A 479 -22.75 -12.27 7.67
CA LEU A 479 -21.80 -11.55 6.86
C LEU A 479 -20.67 -12.48 6.37
N ILE A 480 -20.33 -12.37 5.09
CA ILE A 480 -19.14 -13.02 4.54
C ILE A 480 -18.01 -12.00 4.64
N GLU A 481 -17.20 -12.14 5.67
CA GLU A 481 -16.18 -11.17 6.09
C GLU A 481 -15.20 -10.79 4.97
N ASN A 482 -14.74 -11.75 4.17
CA ASN A 482 -13.77 -11.54 3.10
C ASN A 482 -14.34 -10.84 1.84
N THR A 483 -15.64 -10.60 1.78
CA THR A 483 -16.29 -9.78 0.75
C THR A 483 -16.40 -8.31 1.14
N THR A 484 -16.06 -7.96 2.37
CA THR A 484 -15.99 -6.56 2.81
C THR A 484 -14.71 -5.90 2.31
N VAL A 485 -14.80 -4.58 2.05
CA VAL A 485 -13.61 -3.84 1.67
C VAL A 485 -12.63 -3.75 2.82
N SER A 486 -11.38 -3.97 2.51
CA SER A 486 -10.24 -3.73 3.41
C SER A 486 -9.20 -2.88 2.71
N THR A 487 -8.37 -2.23 3.48
CA THR A 487 -7.29 -1.40 2.96
C THR A 487 -5.95 -1.91 3.47
N MET A 488 -4.95 -1.81 2.63
CA MET A 488 -3.59 -2.18 2.94
C MET A 488 -2.68 -0.96 2.92
N GLY A 489 -1.87 -0.82 3.95
CA GLY A 489 -0.91 0.26 4.06
C GLY A 489 -1.57 1.63 3.96
N CYS A 490 -1.07 2.44 3.03
CA CYS A 490 -1.51 3.81 2.89
C CYS A 490 -2.90 3.94 2.28
N ARG A 491 -3.25 3.09 1.28
CA ARG A 491 -4.53 3.21 0.56
C ARG A 491 -4.87 2.07 -0.39
N THR A 492 -4.01 1.06 -0.58
CA THR A 492 -4.24 -0.01 -1.55
C THR A 492 -5.41 -0.88 -1.16
N ARG A 493 -6.26 -1.23 -2.14
CA ARG A 493 -7.38 -2.14 -1.99
C ARG A 493 -7.59 -2.96 -3.24
N VAL A 494 -8.22 -4.13 -3.09
CA VAL A 494 -8.70 -4.97 -4.18
C VAL A 494 -10.12 -5.43 -3.84
N LEU A 495 -11.02 -5.38 -4.82
CA LEU A 495 -12.41 -5.84 -4.67
C LEU A 495 -12.82 -6.68 -5.87
N GLY A 496 -13.35 -6.08 -6.93
CA GLY A 496 -13.81 -6.80 -8.10
C GLY A 496 -12.76 -7.76 -8.66
N ASN A 497 -13.20 -8.91 -9.16
CA ASN A 497 -12.33 -9.94 -9.71
C ASN A 497 -13.03 -10.63 -10.88
N ILE A 498 -12.47 -10.51 -12.07
CA ILE A 498 -13.02 -11.15 -13.28
C ILE A 498 -12.47 -12.57 -13.50
N ASN A 499 -11.47 -12.98 -12.72
CA ASN A 499 -10.78 -14.27 -12.86
C ASN A 499 -11.11 -15.25 -11.71
N GLY A 500 -12.00 -14.89 -10.79
CA GLY A 500 -12.36 -15.74 -9.66
C GLY A 500 -13.29 -15.06 -8.67
N ALA A 501 -13.25 -15.49 -7.41
CA ALA A 501 -14.11 -14.95 -6.38
C ALA A 501 -13.87 -13.45 -6.12
N GLU A 502 -14.97 -12.69 -6.01
CA GLU A 502 -14.93 -11.28 -5.63
C GLU A 502 -14.72 -11.15 -4.11
N GLN A 503 -13.51 -11.26 -3.70
CA GLN A 503 -13.08 -11.15 -2.30
C GLN A 503 -11.77 -10.40 -2.18
N THR A 504 -11.45 -9.95 -0.97
CA THR A 504 -10.19 -9.27 -0.63
C THR A 504 -9.09 -10.27 -0.28
N THR A 505 -9.39 -11.23 0.62
CA THR A 505 -8.45 -12.23 1.14
C THR A 505 -7.81 -13.06 0.03
N GLY A 506 -6.51 -13.29 0.12
CA GLY A 506 -5.75 -14.07 -0.87
C GLY A 506 -5.48 -13.32 -2.17
N ARG A 507 -5.65 -12.00 -2.20
CA ARG A 507 -5.46 -11.18 -3.40
C ARG A 507 -4.64 -9.93 -3.09
N GLY A 508 -4.07 -9.33 -4.12
CA GLY A 508 -3.27 -8.11 -3.98
C GLY A 508 -3.02 -7.40 -5.29
N ASN A 509 -2.27 -6.32 -5.22
CA ASN A 509 -1.78 -5.62 -6.40
C ASN A 509 -0.48 -6.28 -6.88
N LEU A 510 -0.38 -6.57 -8.16
CA LEU A 510 0.83 -7.14 -8.76
C LEU A 510 1.84 -6.06 -9.08
N ALA A 511 1.38 -4.99 -9.72
CA ALA A 511 2.21 -3.88 -10.15
C ALA A 511 1.39 -2.62 -10.39
N PHE A 512 2.02 -1.46 -10.25
CA PHE A 512 1.42 -0.20 -10.66
C PHE A 512 2.46 0.78 -11.18
N HIS A 513 2.01 1.68 -12.07
CA HIS A 513 2.80 2.80 -12.58
C HIS A 513 2.07 4.10 -12.33
N THR A 514 2.81 5.19 -12.17
CA THR A 514 2.23 6.52 -11.93
C THR A 514 2.55 7.47 -13.09
N ILE A 515 1.51 8.11 -13.61
CA ILE A 515 1.61 9.13 -14.65
C ILE A 515 1.91 10.48 -14.03
N ASN A 516 2.84 11.21 -14.60
CA ASN A 516 3.13 12.61 -14.30
C ASN A 516 2.15 13.50 -15.06
N LEU A 517 0.95 13.73 -14.52
CA LEU A 517 -0.04 14.58 -15.18
C LEU A 517 0.43 16.04 -15.36
N PRO A 518 1.14 16.68 -14.39
CA PRO A 518 1.72 18.00 -14.57
C PRO A 518 2.64 18.11 -15.79
N ARG A 519 3.44 17.10 -16.11
CA ARG A 519 4.27 17.08 -17.32
C ARG A 519 3.43 17.24 -18.58
N LEU A 520 2.35 16.48 -18.70
CA LEU A 520 1.46 16.56 -19.86
C LEU A 520 0.81 17.93 -19.97
N ALA A 521 0.45 18.53 -18.83
CA ALA A 521 -0.12 19.87 -18.76
C ALA A 521 0.90 20.97 -19.12
N ILE A 522 2.17 20.87 -18.69
CA ILE A 522 3.25 21.78 -19.08
C ILE A 522 3.42 21.75 -20.61
N GLU A 523 3.50 20.57 -21.19
CA GLU A 523 3.66 20.39 -22.63
C GLU A 523 2.46 20.90 -23.42
N ALA A 524 1.23 20.70 -22.91
CA ALA A 524 0.01 21.25 -23.51
C ALA A 524 -0.04 22.79 -23.43
N HIS A 525 0.37 23.35 -22.29
CA HIS A 525 0.46 24.80 -22.10
C HIS A 525 1.43 25.44 -23.07
N MET A 526 2.60 24.79 -23.30
CA MET A 526 3.59 25.30 -24.27
C MET A 526 3.15 25.16 -25.73
N ALA A 527 2.22 24.24 -26.02
CA ALA A 527 1.79 23.94 -27.38
C ALA A 527 0.63 24.84 -27.87
N ALA A 528 -0.16 25.42 -26.97
CA ALA A 528 -1.37 26.20 -27.33
C ALA A 528 -1.59 27.38 -26.40
N ASP A 529 -2.29 28.41 -26.92
CA ASP A 529 -2.56 29.64 -26.18
C ASP A 529 -3.94 29.63 -25.50
N THR A 530 -4.92 28.90 -26.07
CA THR A 530 -6.27 28.84 -25.52
C THR A 530 -6.48 27.66 -24.56
N VAL A 531 -7.38 27.83 -23.60
CA VAL A 531 -7.72 26.79 -22.60
C VAL A 531 -8.27 25.52 -23.30
N GLU A 532 -9.11 25.69 -24.31
CA GLU A 532 -9.75 24.56 -24.97
C GLU A 532 -8.75 23.75 -25.83
N GLU A 533 -7.83 24.42 -26.52
CA GLU A 533 -6.74 23.73 -27.22
C GLU A 533 -5.80 23.01 -26.25
N ARG A 534 -5.46 23.66 -25.13
CA ARG A 534 -4.64 23.02 -24.06
C ARG A 534 -5.31 21.77 -23.52
N LYS A 535 -6.62 21.81 -23.26
CA LYS A 535 -7.38 20.63 -22.82
C LYS A 535 -7.32 19.52 -23.88
N ALA A 536 -7.55 19.83 -25.14
CA ALA A 536 -7.53 18.86 -26.23
C ALA A 536 -6.16 18.15 -26.33
N ILE A 537 -5.08 18.93 -26.37
CA ILE A 537 -3.71 18.41 -26.41
C ILE A 537 -3.37 17.59 -25.15
N PHE A 538 -3.81 18.04 -23.98
CA PHE A 538 -3.61 17.32 -22.73
C PHE A 538 -4.27 15.93 -22.77
N PHE A 539 -5.52 15.84 -23.22
CA PHE A 539 -6.21 14.55 -23.33
C PHE A 539 -5.63 13.64 -24.39
N GLU A 540 -5.16 14.17 -25.52
CA GLU A 540 -4.44 13.41 -26.53
C GLU A 540 -3.15 12.78 -25.96
N LYS A 541 -2.35 13.59 -25.25
CA LYS A 541 -1.15 13.11 -24.58
C LYS A 541 -1.47 12.10 -23.48
N LEU A 542 -2.56 12.32 -22.74
CA LEU A 542 -3.00 11.37 -21.72
C LEU A 542 -3.37 10.01 -22.34
N GLN A 543 -4.07 9.98 -23.47
CA GLN A 543 -4.39 8.74 -24.17
C GLN A 543 -3.11 8.00 -24.61
N ASN A 544 -2.14 8.73 -25.14
CA ASN A 544 -0.87 8.13 -25.61
C ASN A 544 -0.08 7.52 -24.45
N ILE A 545 0.10 8.24 -23.34
CA ILE A 545 0.86 7.75 -22.19
C ILE A 545 0.14 6.58 -21.48
N LEU A 546 -1.20 6.53 -21.52
CA LEU A 546 -1.97 5.40 -21.00
C LEU A 546 -1.66 4.10 -21.75
N GLN A 547 -1.49 4.16 -23.10
CA GLN A 547 -1.08 3.00 -23.88
C GLN A 547 0.32 2.53 -23.51
N ASP A 548 1.24 3.45 -23.26
CA ASP A 548 2.61 3.14 -22.86
C ASP A 548 2.66 2.50 -21.47
N VAL A 549 1.90 3.03 -20.52
CA VAL A 549 1.75 2.45 -19.18
C VAL A 549 1.12 1.06 -19.23
N LYS A 550 0.10 0.85 -20.09
CA LYS A 550 -0.48 -0.48 -20.36
C LYS A 550 0.59 -1.46 -20.82
N GLY A 551 1.34 -1.09 -21.88
CA GLY A 551 2.39 -1.95 -22.44
C GLY A 551 3.42 -2.35 -21.39
N SER A 552 3.93 -1.38 -20.62
CA SER A 552 4.91 -1.61 -19.56
C SER A 552 4.39 -2.51 -18.42
N LEU A 553 3.12 -2.38 -18.03
CA LEU A 553 2.50 -3.24 -17.02
C LEU A 553 2.27 -4.66 -17.51
N LEU A 554 1.89 -4.84 -18.80
CA LEU A 554 1.75 -6.16 -19.41
C LEU A 554 3.11 -6.87 -19.55
N ASP A 555 4.17 -6.15 -19.90
CA ASP A 555 5.52 -6.70 -19.95
C ASP A 555 5.97 -7.20 -18.57
N ARG A 556 5.70 -6.42 -17.50
CA ARG A 556 6.00 -6.84 -16.14
C ARG A 556 5.17 -8.05 -15.73
N PHE A 557 3.87 -8.05 -16.04
CA PHE A 557 3.00 -9.20 -15.79
C PHE A 557 3.54 -10.46 -16.46
N ALA A 558 3.87 -10.37 -17.77
CA ALA A 558 4.42 -11.49 -18.52
C ALA A 558 5.76 -11.99 -17.95
N LEU A 559 6.60 -11.09 -17.43
CA LEU A 559 7.88 -11.43 -16.83
C LEU A 559 7.71 -12.19 -15.51
N ILE A 560 6.88 -11.71 -14.58
CA ILE A 560 6.68 -12.35 -13.27
C ILE A 560 5.83 -13.62 -13.40
N SER A 561 4.92 -13.70 -14.37
CA SER A 561 4.08 -14.89 -14.63
C SER A 561 4.86 -16.12 -15.09
N LYS A 562 6.07 -15.95 -15.61
CA LYS A 562 6.99 -17.04 -15.97
C LYS A 562 7.72 -17.66 -14.76
N LYS A 563 7.60 -17.04 -13.59
CA LYS A 563 8.14 -17.61 -12.34
C LYS A 563 7.38 -18.86 -11.96
N THR A 564 8.02 -19.73 -11.19
CA THR A 564 7.45 -20.98 -10.73
C THR A 564 6.98 -20.88 -9.27
N TYR A 565 6.20 -21.84 -8.82
CA TYR A 565 5.78 -21.98 -7.42
C TYR A 565 6.98 -22.04 -6.47
N GLU A 566 8.11 -22.63 -6.93
CA GLU A 566 9.37 -22.63 -6.19
C GLU A 566 9.92 -21.22 -5.90
N SER A 567 9.60 -20.25 -6.76
CA SER A 567 10.03 -18.86 -6.56
C SER A 567 9.32 -18.17 -5.40
N TYR A 568 8.15 -18.68 -4.99
CA TYR A 568 7.32 -18.12 -3.92
C TYR A 568 6.85 -19.24 -2.97
N PRO A 569 7.76 -19.93 -2.28
CA PRO A 569 7.44 -21.17 -1.57
C PRO A 569 6.37 -20.99 -0.50
N PHE A 570 6.42 -19.92 0.31
CA PHE A 570 5.40 -19.67 1.33
C PHE A 570 4.08 -19.21 0.70
N THR A 571 4.12 -18.27 -0.24
CA THR A 571 2.91 -17.74 -0.90
C THR A 571 2.13 -18.83 -1.61
N MET A 572 2.81 -19.66 -2.41
CA MET A 572 2.17 -20.63 -3.30
C MET A 572 1.90 -21.97 -2.62
N GLN A 573 2.90 -22.55 -1.95
CA GLN A 573 2.73 -23.88 -1.34
C GLN A 573 1.80 -23.87 -0.12
N GLN A 574 1.66 -22.73 0.57
CA GLN A 574 0.71 -22.59 1.68
C GLN A 574 -0.65 -22.03 1.22
N GLY A 575 -0.83 -21.79 -0.07
CA GLY A 575 -2.07 -21.30 -0.66
C GLY A 575 -2.51 -19.94 -0.11
N LEU A 576 -1.56 -19.00 0.03
CA LEU A 576 -1.87 -17.64 0.47
C LEU A 576 -2.49 -16.82 -0.66
N TYR A 577 -2.15 -17.12 -1.91
CA TYR A 577 -2.79 -16.48 -3.05
C TYR A 577 -4.03 -17.26 -3.48
N LEU A 578 -5.10 -16.54 -3.86
CA LEU A 578 -6.33 -17.15 -4.34
C LEU A 578 -6.06 -17.93 -5.64
N THR A 579 -6.52 -19.15 -5.72
CA THR A 579 -6.49 -19.98 -6.94
C THR A 579 -7.89 -20.17 -7.50
N SER A 580 -7.99 -20.45 -8.78
CA SER A 580 -9.26 -20.73 -9.46
C SER A 580 -9.67 -22.20 -9.37
N ASP A 581 -8.74 -23.08 -8.99
CA ASP A 581 -8.91 -24.50 -8.83
C ASP A 581 -8.40 -24.98 -7.47
N ASP A 582 -8.89 -26.12 -7.03
CA ASP A 582 -8.48 -26.80 -5.79
C ASP A 582 -7.42 -27.89 -6.05
N GLU A 583 -6.84 -27.96 -7.27
CA GLU A 583 -5.86 -28.97 -7.61
C GLU A 583 -4.48 -28.64 -7.03
N PRO A 584 -3.74 -29.63 -6.55
CA PRO A 584 -2.37 -29.43 -6.08
C PRO A 584 -1.45 -29.10 -7.26
N HIS A 585 -0.67 -28.03 -7.14
CA HIS A 585 0.32 -27.61 -8.13
C HIS A 585 1.69 -28.17 -7.82
N ASP A 586 2.45 -28.53 -8.88
CA ASP A 586 3.86 -28.88 -8.75
C ASP A 586 4.71 -27.61 -8.52
N VAL A 587 5.83 -27.76 -7.85
CA VAL A 587 6.74 -26.63 -7.59
C VAL A 587 7.32 -26.02 -8.87
N THR A 588 7.31 -26.75 -9.98
CA THR A 588 7.76 -26.30 -11.30
C THR A 588 6.69 -25.62 -12.14
N ASP A 589 5.41 -25.66 -11.69
CA ASP A 589 4.31 -24.98 -12.36
C ASP A 589 4.51 -23.48 -12.34
N THR A 590 4.08 -22.80 -13.40
CA THR A 590 4.18 -21.34 -13.44
C THR A 590 3.05 -20.66 -12.67
N VAL A 591 3.35 -19.51 -12.08
CA VAL A 591 2.38 -18.73 -11.28
C VAL A 591 1.42 -17.87 -12.10
N GLY A 592 1.49 -17.95 -13.43
CA GLY A 592 0.76 -17.06 -14.33
C GLY A 592 -0.76 -17.06 -14.10
N GLU A 593 -1.38 -18.22 -13.98
CA GLU A 593 -2.84 -18.34 -13.75
C GLU A 593 -3.24 -17.80 -12.38
N VAL A 594 -2.44 -18.05 -11.35
CA VAL A 594 -2.69 -17.52 -10.01
C VAL A 594 -2.59 -16.00 -10.00
N PHE A 595 -1.60 -15.42 -10.68
CA PHE A 595 -1.42 -13.98 -10.74
C PHE A 595 -2.52 -13.24 -11.52
N ARG A 596 -3.35 -13.93 -12.32
CA ARG A 596 -4.55 -13.32 -12.90
C ARG A 596 -5.57 -12.87 -11.86
N GLN A 597 -5.53 -13.43 -10.65
CA GLN A 597 -6.36 -13.01 -9.52
C GLN A 597 -5.93 -11.64 -8.95
N GLY A 598 -4.68 -11.23 -9.16
CA GLY A 598 -4.16 -9.94 -8.73
C GLY A 598 -4.54 -8.80 -9.67
N SER A 599 -4.20 -7.57 -9.30
CA SER A 599 -4.53 -6.37 -10.09
C SER A 599 -3.30 -5.66 -10.64
N LEU A 600 -3.46 -5.07 -11.83
CA LEU A 600 -2.56 -4.09 -12.42
C LEU A 600 -3.20 -2.70 -12.26
N SER A 601 -2.40 -1.71 -11.81
CA SER A 601 -2.98 -0.40 -11.51
C SER A 601 -2.28 0.74 -12.23
N ILE A 602 -3.08 1.72 -12.68
CA ILE A 602 -2.61 2.96 -13.26
C ILE A 602 -2.84 4.08 -12.25
N GLY A 603 -1.74 4.65 -11.77
CA GLY A 603 -1.74 5.75 -10.82
C GLY A 603 -1.48 7.11 -11.46
N TYR A 604 -1.74 8.17 -10.70
CA TYR A 604 -1.51 9.55 -11.14
C TYR A 604 -1.18 10.48 -9.97
N VAL A 605 -0.54 11.62 -10.29
CA VAL A 605 -0.28 12.72 -9.35
C VAL A 605 -0.55 14.07 -10.01
N GLY A 606 -0.82 15.11 -9.20
CA GLY A 606 -0.70 16.49 -9.64
C GLY A 606 -1.93 17.09 -10.34
N ILE A 607 -3.15 16.68 -9.95
CA ILE A 607 -4.40 17.33 -10.49
C ILE A 607 -4.40 18.84 -10.22
N ALA A 608 -3.93 19.30 -9.06
CA ALA A 608 -3.88 20.71 -8.70
C ALA A 608 -3.01 21.51 -9.68
N GLU A 609 -1.84 20.99 -10.01
CA GLU A 609 -0.91 21.58 -10.97
C GLU A 609 -1.47 21.57 -12.40
N VAL A 610 -2.13 20.46 -12.80
CA VAL A 610 -2.79 20.38 -14.12
C VAL A 610 -3.84 21.46 -14.28
N VAL A 611 -4.71 21.62 -13.29
CA VAL A 611 -5.77 22.65 -13.31
C VAL A 611 -5.15 24.04 -13.45
N THR A 612 -4.12 24.35 -12.67
CA THR A 612 -3.43 25.65 -12.73
C THR A 612 -2.81 25.88 -14.10
N LEU A 613 -2.10 24.89 -14.65
CA LEU A 613 -1.42 25.01 -15.96
C LEU A 613 -2.39 25.16 -17.13
N ILE A 614 -3.46 24.40 -17.12
CA ILE A 614 -4.41 24.39 -18.25
C ILE A 614 -5.37 25.60 -18.21
N THR A 615 -5.90 25.93 -17.02
CA THR A 615 -7.00 26.89 -16.88
C THR A 615 -6.60 28.22 -16.24
N GLY A 616 -5.42 28.30 -15.60
CA GLY A 616 -5.00 29.47 -14.79
C GLY A 616 -5.71 29.56 -13.44
N LYS A 617 -6.58 28.61 -13.08
CA LYS A 617 -7.39 28.60 -11.85
C LYS A 617 -6.79 27.73 -10.76
N THR A 618 -7.27 27.91 -9.54
CA THR A 618 -6.79 27.18 -8.37
C THR A 618 -7.73 26.05 -7.99
N TRP A 619 -7.23 24.81 -7.98
CA TRP A 619 -7.95 23.62 -7.53
C TRP A 619 -8.40 23.77 -6.08
N GLY A 620 -9.69 23.48 -5.82
CA GLY A 620 -10.29 23.61 -4.49
C GLY A 620 -10.69 25.05 -4.09
N VAL A 621 -10.53 26.01 -4.99
CA VAL A 621 -11.00 27.41 -4.82
C VAL A 621 -12.03 27.75 -5.90
N ASP A 622 -11.70 27.47 -7.15
CA ASP A 622 -12.55 27.74 -8.31
C ASP A 622 -13.31 26.46 -8.67
N HIS A 623 -14.61 26.43 -8.39
CA HIS A 623 -15.43 25.21 -8.58
C HIS A 623 -15.99 25.01 -10.00
N ASP A 624 -15.90 25.97 -10.88
CA ASP A 624 -16.29 25.84 -12.29
C ASP A 624 -15.34 24.93 -13.11
N ILE A 625 -14.25 24.48 -12.49
CA ILE A 625 -13.28 23.55 -13.08
C ILE A 625 -13.36 22.14 -12.50
N ASP A 626 -14.27 21.89 -11.55
CA ASP A 626 -14.36 20.58 -10.86
C ASP A 626 -14.65 19.46 -11.87
N ASP A 627 -15.52 19.70 -12.86
CA ASP A 627 -15.82 18.73 -13.91
C ASP A 627 -14.61 18.41 -14.82
N PHE A 628 -13.78 19.42 -15.11
CA PHE A 628 -12.55 19.19 -15.88
C PHE A 628 -11.58 18.28 -15.08
N ALA A 629 -11.32 18.60 -13.83
CA ALA A 629 -10.47 17.80 -12.97
C ALA A 629 -10.98 16.34 -12.84
N LEU A 630 -12.28 16.19 -12.63
CA LEU A 630 -12.92 14.88 -12.52
C LEU A 630 -12.86 14.10 -13.84
N SER A 631 -12.97 14.77 -14.99
CA SER A 631 -12.91 14.14 -16.32
C SER A 631 -11.56 13.48 -16.59
N ILE A 632 -10.47 14.00 -16.04
CA ILE A 632 -9.13 13.41 -16.16
C ILE A 632 -9.11 12.00 -15.54
N VAL A 633 -9.58 11.88 -14.31
CA VAL A 633 -9.59 10.60 -13.60
C VAL A 633 -10.66 9.66 -14.16
N LYS A 634 -11.79 10.18 -14.63
CA LYS A 634 -12.80 9.39 -15.40
C LYS A 634 -12.16 8.77 -16.65
N THR A 635 -11.30 9.50 -17.35
CA THR A 635 -10.59 8.98 -18.53
C THR A 635 -9.65 7.84 -18.17
N ILE A 636 -8.86 7.98 -17.10
CA ILE A 636 -7.97 6.90 -16.61
C ILE A 636 -8.80 5.69 -16.17
N ARG A 637 -9.88 5.91 -15.42
CA ARG A 637 -10.74 4.82 -14.94
C ARG A 637 -11.40 4.08 -16.11
N LYS A 638 -11.96 4.79 -17.06
CA LYS A 638 -12.57 4.21 -18.27
C LYS A 638 -11.53 3.37 -19.04
N PHE A 639 -10.33 3.89 -19.20
CA PHE A 639 -9.24 3.13 -19.82
C PHE A 639 -8.96 1.82 -19.07
N CYS A 640 -8.86 1.83 -17.75
CA CYS A 640 -8.70 0.60 -16.96
C CYS A 640 -9.84 -0.38 -17.19
N ASP A 641 -11.09 0.09 -17.18
CA ASP A 641 -12.28 -0.76 -17.40
C ASP A 641 -12.31 -1.36 -18.81
N GLU A 642 -11.80 -0.65 -19.84
CA GLU A 642 -11.63 -1.14 -21.21
C GLU A 642 -10.51 -2.18 -21.28
N GLN A 643 -9.37 -1.93 -20.63
CA GLN A 643 -8.25 -2.86 -20.60
C GLN A 643 -8.60 -4.17 -19.86
N GLN A 644 -9.42 -4.10 -18.84
CA GLN A 644 -9.93 -5.29 -18.16
C GLN A 644 -10.69 -6.21 -19.11
N LYS A 645 -11.50 -5.66 -20.01
CA LYS A 645 -12.24 -6.41 -21.03
C LYS A 645 -11.33 -6.97 -22.13
N GLU A 646 -10.36 -6.17 -22.57
CA GLU A 646 -9.46 -6.51 -23.67
C GLU A 646 -8.46 -7.61 -23.27
N THR A 647 -7.86 -7.49 -22.07
CA THR A 647 -6.75 -8.36 -21.65
C THR A 647 -7.18 -9.51 -20.75
N HIS A 648 -8.43 -9.50 -20.27
CA HIS A 648 -8.92 -10.42 -19.24
C HIS A 648 -8.06 -10.45 -17.97
N LEU A 649 -7.48 -9.29 -17.58
CA LEU A 649 -6.76 -9.08 -16.33
C LEU A 649 -7.49 -8.03 -15.48
N ASN A 650 -7.31 -8.08 -14.17
CA ASN A 650 -7.89 -7.08 -13.27
C ASN A 650 -7.12 -5.76 -13.38
N TRP A 651 -7.72 -4.74 -13.99
CA TRP A 651 -7.17 -3.39 -14.08
C TRP A 651 -7.87 -2.44 -13.13
N SER A 652 -7.12 -1.47 -12.59
CA SER A 652 -7.67 -0.52 -11.62
C SER A 652 -6.98 0.84 -11.67
N CYS A 653 -7.74 1.89 -11.30
CA CYS A 653 -7.27 3.27 -11.20
C CYS A 653 -6.83 3.57 -9.76
N PHE A 654 -5.66 4.16 -9.59
CA PHE A 654 -5.01 4.35 -8.29
C PHE A 654 -4.71 5.83 -7.99
N ALA A 655 -5.25 6.34 -6.89
CA ALA A 655 -4.78 7.62 -6.36
C ALA A 655 -3.42 7.40 -5.71
N THR A 656 -2.34 7.56 -6.46
CA THR A 656 -0.99 7.19 -6.04
C THR A 656 -0.59 7.78 -4.69
N PRO A 657 0.01 7.01 -3.78
CA PRO A 657 0.55 7.52 -2.51
C PRO A 657 1.62 8.61 -2.67
N ALA A 658 2.21 8.74 -3.85
CA ALA A 658 3.14 9.78 -4.31
C ALA A 658 4.29 10.07 -3.32
N GLU A 659 4.80 9.08 -2.64
CA GLU A 659 5.83 9.18 -1.60
C GLU A 659 7.08 9.94 -2.09
N ALA A 660 8.08 9.25 -2.62
CA ALA A 660 9.24 9.89 -3.25
C ALA A 660 8.92 10.46 -4.65
N VAL A 661 7.85 9.97 -5.30
CA VAL A 661 7.52 10.28 -6.70
C VAL A 661 7.16 11.76 -6.89
N ALA A 662 6.41 12.35 -5.95
CA ALA A 662 6.01 13.75 -6.01
C ALA A 662 7.22 14.70 -6.13
N GLY A 663 8.22 14.51 -5.28
CA GLY A 663 9.45 15.29 -5.32
C GLY A 663 10.33 14.97 -6.54
N ARG A 664 10.41 13.68 -6.92
CA ARG A 664 11.17 13.25 -8.09
C ARG A 664 10.65 13.91 -9.38
N PHE A 665 9.35 13.86 -9.62
CA PHE A 665 8.74 14.45 -10.81
C PHE A 665 8.93 15.97 -10.86
N ALA A 666 8.64 16.67 -9.75
CA ALA A 666 8.78 18.12 -9.67
C ALA A 666 10.24 18.56 -9.95
N ASN A 667 11.23 17.85 -9.41
CA ASN A 667 12.65 18.17 -9.64
C ASN A 667 13.09 17.93 -11.10
N ILE A 668 12.64 16.83 -11.72
CA ILE A 668 12.95 16.55 -13.13
C ILE A 668 12.34 17.65 -14.01
N ASP A 669 11.06 17.99 -13.79
CA ASP A 669 10.34 18.98 -14.59
C ASP A 669 10.89 20.39 -14.36
N LYS A 670 11.28 20.75 -13.14
CA LYS A 670 11.97 21.98 -12.84
C LYS A 670 13.23 22.12 -13.68
N ASN A 671 14.12 21.12 -13.62
CA ASN A 671 15.38 21.15 -14.38
C ASN A 671 15.16 21.25 -15.90
N LYS A 672 14.06 20.67 -16.40
CA LYS A 672 13.75 20.64 -17.84
C LYS A 672 13.08 21.94 -18.33
N PHE A 673 12.21 22.55 -17.53
CA PHE A 673 11.28 23.58 -18.00
C PHE A 673 11.41 24.95 -17.29
N GLU A 674 12.20 25.11 -16.23
CA GLU A 674 12.27 26.36 -15.46
C GLU A 674 12.69 27.60 -16.29
N ASN A 675 13.39 27.40 -17.41
CA ASN A 675 13.89 28.45 -18.28
C ASN A 675 13.05 28.64 -19.58
N GLU A 676 11.93 27.90 -19.70
CA GLU A 676 11.10 27.95 -20.90
C GLU A 676 10.34 29.28 -21.02
N LYS A 677 10.56 29.97 -22.15
CA LYS A 677 9.96 31.29 -22.39
C LYS A 677 8.42 31.30 -22.40
N LYS A 678 7.81 30.21 -22.83
CA LYS A 678 6.37 30.03 -22.90
C LYS A 678 5.69 29.85 -21.54
N LEU A 679 6.45 29.64 -20.48
CA LEU A 679 5.97 29.52 -19.11
C LEU A 679 6.16 30.81 -18.27
N LYS A 680 6.50 31.94 -18.88
CA LYS A 680 6.78 33.20 -18.17
C LYS A 680 5.61 33.73 -17.34
N ASP A 681 4.39 33.50 -17.82
CA ASP A 681 3.16 33.96 -17.19
C ASP A 681 2.57 32.96 -16.19
N VAL A 682 3.26 31.83 -15.98
CA VAL A 682 2.90 30.79 -15.02
C VAL A 682 3.69 31.00 -13.74
N ASP A 683 3.01 30.90 -12.60
CA ASP A 683 3.69 30.84 -11.30
C ASP A 683 4.42 29.50 -11.14
N LEU A 684 5.65 29.46 -11.63
CA LEU A 684 6.50 28.25 -11.60
C LEU A 684 6.80 27.76 -10.17
N TYR A 685 6.72 28.64 -9.17
CA TYR A 685 6.87 28.22 -7.78
C TYR A 685 5.72 27.30 -7.37
N ARG A 686 4.48 27.63 -7.72
CA ARG A 686 3.31 26.79 -7.43
C ARG A 686 3.32 25.49 -8.22
N ILE A 687 3.94 25.44 -9.39
CA ILE A 687 3.97 24.20 -10.18
C ILE A 687 5.04 23.24 -9.63
N PHE A 688 6.32 23.59 -9.71
CA PHE A 688 7.42 22.70 -9.29
C PHE A 688 8.44 23.37 -8.36
N GLY A 689 8.39 24.68 -8.18
CA GLY A 689 9.36 25.43 -7.35
C GLY A 689 9.28 25.10 -5.86
N LYS A 690 8.11 24.67 -5.38
CA LYS A 690 7.91 24.15 -4.02
C LYS A 690 8.64 22.83 -3.75
N GLY A 691 9.13 22.12 -4.80
CA GLY A 691 9.93 20.89 -4.71
C GLY A 691 9.13 19.58 -4.65
N TYR A 692 7.82 19.64 -4.86
CA TYR A 692 6.95 18.45 -4.95
C TYR A 692 5.70 18.76 -5.78
N TYR A 693 5.08 17.73 -6.36
CA TYR A 693 3.73 17.79 -6.92
C TYR A 693 2.68 17.34 -5.90
N THR A 694 1.50 17.92 -5.99
CA THR A 694 0.38 17.59 -5.11
C THR A 694 -0.03 16.12 -5.30
N ASN A 695 -0.34 15.45 -4.19
CA ASN A 695 -0.64 14.04 -4.18
C ASN A 695 -1.99 13.76 -4.86
N SER A 696 -1.98 12.92 -5.90
CA SER A 696 -3.16 12.48 -6.65
C SER A 696 -4.13 13.63 -7.01
N HIS A 697 -5.34 13.62 -6.45
CA HIS A 697 -6.41 14.63 -6.65
C HIS A 697 -6.59 15.55 -5.44
N MET A 698 -5.68 15.52 -4.48
CA MET A 698 -5.77 16.35 -3.29
C MET A 698 -5.68 17.85 -3.65
N ILE A 699 -6.30 18.69 -2.84
CA ILE A 699 -6.10 20.13 -2.92
C ILE A 699 -4.65 20.46 -2.54
N ASP A 700 -4.04 21.45 -3.21
CA ASP A 700 -2.69 21.92 -2.88
C ASP A 700 -2.62 22.35 -1.40
N TYR A 701 -1.64 21.83 -0.69
CA TYR A 701 -1.49 22.03 0.76
C TYR A 701 -1.25 23.49 1.17
N SER A 702 -0.84 24.35 0.24
CA SER A 702 -0.71 25.78 0.46
C SER A 702 -2.07 26.52 0.44
N VAL A 703 -3.14 25.86 -0.05
CA VAL A 703 -4.49 26.42 -0.09
C VAL A 703 -5.20 26.17 1.24
N ASN A 704 -5.55 27.25 1.92
CA ASN A 704 -6.39 27.16 3.11
C ASN A 704 -7.83 26.83 2.71
N THR A 705 -8.37 25.71 3.18
CA THR A 705 -9.70 25.24 2.79
C THR A 705 -10.43 24.59 3.98
N SER A 706 -11.74 24.83 4.06
CA SER A 706 -12.58 24.19 5.07
C SER A 706 -12.76 22.69 4.81
N LEU A 707 -13.12 21.92 5.85
CA LEU A 707 -13.47 20.50 5.71
C LEU A 707 -14.58 20.31 4.66
N VAL A 708 -15.65 21.11 4.72
CA VAL A 708 -16.78 21.01 3.79
C VAL A 708 -16.34 21.21 2.33
N ASN A 709 -15.52 22.22 2.08
CA ASN A 709 -15.01 22.47 0.74
C ASN A 709 -14.09 21.34 0.27
N LYS A 710 -13.20 20.87 1.13
CA LYS A 710 -12.30 19.75 0.82
C LYS A 710 -13.07 18.47 0.52
N LEU A 711 -14.12 18.15 1.30
CA LEU A 711 -14.98 17.00 1.06
C LEU A 711 -15.72 17.13 -0.29
N LYS A 712 -16.30 18.29 -0.57
CA LYS A 712 -16.97 18.56 -1.85
C LYS A 712 -16.04 18.34 -3.04
N THR A 713 -14.80 18.78 -2.93
CA THR A 713 -13.80 18.73 -4.01
C THR A 713 -13.21 17.33 -4.20
N GLU A 714 -12.83 16.63 -3.12
CA GLU A 714 -12.06 15.38 -3.21
C GLU A 714 -12.92 14.10 -3.17
N ALA A 715 -14.07 14.09 -2.49
CA ALA A 715 -14.90 12.89 -2.35
C ALA A 715 -15.36 12.26 -3.68
N PRO A 716 -15.73 13.04 -4.72
CA PRO A 716 -16.16 12.46 -6.00
C PRO A 716 -15.13 11.54 -6.67
N PHE A 717 -13.84 11.69 -6.33
CA PHE A 717 -12.76 10.87 -6.89
C PHE A 717 -12.67 9.47 -6.27
N HIS A 718 -13.19 9.29 -5.04
CA HIS A 718 -13.09 8.00 -4.34
C HIS A 718 -13.76 6.86 -5.09
N LYS A 719 -14.91 7.09 -5.71
CA LYS A 719 -15.61 6.08 -6.54
C LYS A 719 -14.89 5.72 -7.83
N LEU A 720 -13.98 6.60 -8.32
CA LEU A 720 -13.21 6.36 -9.54
C LEU A 720 -11.92 5.59 -9.28
N THR A 721 -11.36 5.71 -8.08
CA THR A 721 -10.06 5.16 -7.70
C THR A 721 -10.19 3.81 -6.97
N ASN A 722 -10.58 2.79 -7.73
CA ASN A 722 -10.88 1.45 -7.19
C ASN A 722 -9.64 0.64 -6.76
N ALA A 723 -8.43 1.04 -7.15
CA ALA A 723 -7.19 0.47 -6.61
C ALA A 723 -6.81 1.01 -5.23
N GLY A 724 -7.37 2.16 -4.86
CA GLY A 724 -7.16 2.77 -3.55
C GLY A 724 -7.09 4.29 -3.58
N HIS A 725 -7.47 4.85 -2.45
CA HIS A 725 -7.48 6.27 -2.14
C HIS A 725 -7.43 6.47 -0.64
N ILE A 726 -7.20 7.68 -0.18
CA ILE A 726 -7.37 8.09 1.21
C ILE A 726 -7.64 9.59 1.27
N PHE A 727 -8.52 9.98 2.17
CA PHE A 727 -8.77 11.37 2.52
C PHE A 727 -8.11 11.69 3.88
N TYR A 728 -7.36 12.78 3.92
CA TYR A 728 -6.73 13.29 5.13
C TYR A 728 -7.27 14.66 5.48
N TYR A 729 -7.58 14.86 6.76
CA TYR A 729 -7.85 16.18 7.30
C TYR A 729 -6.98 16.42 8.52
N LYS A 730 -6.23 17.54 8.55
CA LYS A 730 -5.36 17.87 9.69
C LYS A 730 -6.14 18.69 10.68
N LEU A 731 -6.18 18.22 11.91
CA LEU A 731 -6.72 18.96 13.04
C LEU A 731 -5.58 19.50 13.93
N ASN A 732 -5.82 20.66 14.53
CA ASN A 732 -4.90 21.32 15.43
C ASN A 732 -5.27 21.08 16.89
N GLY A 733 -4.29 21.19 17.77
CA GLY A 733 -4.47 21.08 19.19
C GLY A 733 -4.44 19.64 19.70
N ASP A 734 -4.68 19.52 21.00
CA ASP A 734 -4.73 18.23 21.70
C ASP A 734 -6.12 17.60 21.50
N LEU A 735 -6.23 16.72 20.52
CA LEU A 735 -7.49 16.08 20.14
C LEU A 735 -8.05 15.19 21.27
N SER A 736 -7.22 14.72 22.20
CA SER A 736 -7.67 13.89 23.33
C SER A 736 -8.62 14.62 24.28
N LYS A 737 -8.65 15.96 24.21
CA LYS A 737 -9.54 16.82 25.01
C LYS A 737 -10.88 17.11 24.36
N ASN A 738 -11.07 16.75 23.08
CA ASN A 738 -12.29 17.01 22.35
C ASN A 738 -12.61 15.89 21.34
N ILE A 739 -12.96 14.73 21.90
CA ILE A 739 -13.31 13.53 21.10
C ILE A 739 -14.56 13.78 20.24
N ASP A 740 -15.52 14.60 20.73
CA ASP A 740 -16.71 14.93 19.96
C ASP A 740 -16.37 15.67 18.66
N ALA A 741 -15.40 16.59 18.68
CA ALA A 741 -14.93 17.24 17.46
C ALA A 741 -14.31 16.23 16.48
N VAL A 742 -13.51 15.29 16.99
CA VAL A 742 -12.95 14.20 16.14
C VAL A 742 -14.07 13.37 15.54
N LYS A 743 -15.07 13.00 16.35
CA LYS A 743 -16.25 12.26 15.91
C LYS A 743 -17.01 13.00 14.81
N HIS A 744 -17.30 14.29 14.98
CA HIS A 744 -17.98 15.11 13.98
C HIS A 744 -17.23 15.13 12.63
N VAL A 745 -15.91 15.23 12.67
CA VAL A 745 -15.09 15.22 11.44
C VAL A 745 -15.14 13.85 10.77
N ILE A 746 -15.00 12.75 11.51
CA ILE A 746 -15.10 11.39 11.00
C ILE A 746 -16.50 11.10 10.46
N ASP A 747 -17.56 11.55 11.15
CA ASP A 747 -18.93 11.38 10.70
C ASP A 747 -19.18 12.17 9.39
N ALA A 748 -18.68 13.41 9.29
CA ALA A 748 -18.77 14.19 8.04
C ALA A 748 -18.05 13.52 6.87
N MET A 749 -16.90 12.90 7.12
CA MET A 749 -16.17 12.11 6.11
C MET A 749 -16.97 10.87 5.68
N TYR A 750 -17.60 10.19 6.64
CA TYR A 750 -18.48 9.06 6.35
C TYR A 750 -19.68 9.52 5.51
N ASP A 751 -20.36 10.58 5.89
CA ASP A 751 -21.56 11.09 5.22
C ASP A 751 -21.26 11.62 3.81
N ALA A 752 -20.03 12.09 3.55
CA ALA A 752 -19.55 12.49 2.23
C ALA A 752 -19.23 11.29 1.28
N ASP A 753 -19.57 10.07 1.65
CA ASP A 753 -19.34 8.85 0.87
C ASP A 753 -17.86 8.55 0.57
N LEU A 754 -16.95 8.91 1.49
CA LEU A 754 -15.55 8.55 1.38
C LEU A 754 -15.34 7.04 1.65
N GLY A 755 -14.47 6.40 0.87
CA GLY A 755 -14.17 4.97 1.03
C GLY A 755 -13.14 4.67 2.12
N TYR A 756 -12.13 5.55 2.27
CA TYR A 756 -11.06 5.41 3.27
C TYR A 756 -10.56 6.78 3.69
N PHE A 757 -10.44 7.01 4.98
CA PHE A 757 -10.14 8.32 5.53
C PHE A 757 -9.57 8.29 6.93
N THR A 758 -8.96 9.38 7.35
CA THR A 758 -8.48 9.59 8.71
C THR A 758 -8.24 11.07 9.01
N VAL A 759 -8.09 11.38 10.28
CA VAL A 759 -7.58 12.67 10.75
C VAL A 759 -6.08 12.58 10.97
N THR A 760 -5.37 13.65 10.73
CA THR A 760 -3.95 13.78 11.10
C THR A 760 -3.78 14.88 12.12
N MET A 761 -2.79 14.75 12.96
CA MET A 761 -2.42 15.72 14.00
C MET A 761 -0.92 15.71 14.20
N ASP A 762 -0.41 16.68 14.91
CA ASP A 762 0.96 16.62 15.44
C ASP A 762 0.95 15.91 16.79
N SER A 763 1.87 14.99 17.02
CA SER A 763 2.02 14.28 18.27
C SER A 763 3.52 14.12 18.59
N ASP A 764 3.89 14.44 19.82
CA ASP A 764 5.27 14.43 20.26
C ASP A 764 5.39 13.69 21.60
N ASP A 765 6.47 12.94 21.76
CA ASP A 765 6.81 12.28 23.01
C ASP A 765 8.12 12.85 23.54
N CYS A 766 8.17 13.16 24.84
CA CYS A 766 9.39 13.58 25.52
C CYS A 766 10.04 12.38 26.22
N LEU A 767 11.19 11.96 25.79
CA LEU A 767 11.94 10.82 26.37
C LEU A 767 12.51 11.10 27.78
N GLU A 768 12.55 12.38 28.21
CA GLU A 768 13.04 12.73 29.55
C GLU A 768 11.99 12.52 30.62
N CYS A 769 10.71 12.76 30.34
CA CYS A 769 9.67 12.76 31.37
C CYS A 769 8.43 11.96 30.99
N GLY A 770 8.40 11.31 29.83
CA GLY A 770 7.24 10.55 29.33
C GLY A 770 6.04 11.44 28.97
N PHE A 771 6.22 12.74 28.72
CA PHE A 771 5.13 13.59 28.26
C PHE A 771 4.73 13.17 26.82
N HIS A 772 3.42 13.01 26.62
CA HIS A 772 2.81 12.78 25.31
C HIS A 772 1.87 13.94 24.98
N GLY A 773 1.99 14.51 23.78
CA GLY A 773 1.17 15.64 23.33
C GLY A 773 1.92 16.54 22.35
N ILE A 774 1.56 17.80 22.25
CA ILE A 774 2.22 18.77 21.37
C ILE A 774 3.38 19.44 22.11
N ILE A 775 4.58 19.34 21.57
CA ILE A 775 5.78 20.02 22.05
C ILE A 775 6.22 21.03 20.98
N ASN A 776 6.16 22.31 21.31
CA ASN A 776 6.72 23.38 20.46
C ASN A 776 8.23 23.51 20.71
N ASP A 777 8.67 24.57 21.36
CA ASP A 777 10.09 24.86 21.64
C ASP A 777 10.63 24.14 22.90
N ALA A 778 9.75 23.76 23.82
CA ALA A 778 10.10 23.09 25.06
C ALA A 778 8.98 22.14 25.53
N CYS A 779 9.36 21.05 26.18
CA CYS A 779 8.40 20.13 26.77
C CYS A 779 7.55 20.83 27.85
N PRO A 780 6.21 20.81 27.77
CA PRO A 780 5.34 21.47 28.74
C PRO A 780 5.44 20.91 30.15
N LYS A 781 5.90 19.64 30.30
CA LYS A 781 5.98 18.97 31.60
C LYS A 781 7.32 19.18 32.31
N CYS A 782 8.45 19.06 31.59
CA CYS A 782 9.78 19.11 32.21
C CYS A 782 10.66 20.26 31.72
N GLY A 783 10.21 21.05 30.73
CA GLY A 783 10.98 22.17 30.20
C GLY A 783 12.16 21.77 29.28
N CYS A 784 12.34 20.50 28.97
CA CYS A 784 13.38 20.03 28.05
C CYS A 784 13.25 20.73 26.70
N LYS A 785 14.40 21.21 26.16
CA LYS A 785 14.49 21.85 24.84
C LYS A 785 15.37 21.08 23.85
N ASN A 786 15.86 19.91 24.25
CA ASN A 786 16.73 19.11 23.43
C ASN A 786 15.91 18.29 22.40
N GLU A 787 15.99 18.65 21.13
CA GLU A 787 15.31 17.95 20.02
C GLU A 787 15.67 16.45 19.93
N ASP A 788 16.86 16.04 20.33
CA ASP A 788 17.25 14.62 20.32
C ASP A 788 16.50 13.80 21.40
N LYS A 789 15.81 14.48 22.33
CA LYS A 789 14.94 13.88 23.36
C LYS A 789 13.46 13.91 22.99
N PHE A 790 13.13 14.38 21.82
CA PHE A 790 11.74 14.39 21.34
C PHE A 790 11.54 13.37 20.22
N VAL A 791 10.49 12.57 20.34
CA VAL A 791 9.97 11.73 19.28
C VAL A 791 8.82 12.48 18.64
N ARG A 792 9.04 13.01 17.46
CA ARG A 792 8.03 13.77 16.73
C ARG A 792 7.32 12.85 15.75
N VAL A 793 6.10 12.45 16.09
CA VAL A 793 5.27 11.64 15.21
C VAL A 793 4.54 12.54 14.23
N ARG A 794 4.77 12.34 12.94
CA ARG A 794 4.15 13.09 11.85
C ARG A 794 3.74 12.13 10.74
N ARG A 795 2.68 12.50 10.05
CA ARG A 795 2.16 11.74 8.94
C ARG A 795 1.93 12.64 7.73
N ILE A 796 2.52 12.24 6.61
CA ILE A 796 2.24 12.83 5.30
C ILE A 796 1.97 11.71 4.32
N THR A 797 0.71 11.56 3.90
CA THR A 797 0.26 10.48 3.02
C THR A 797 0.69 9.10 3.56
N GLY A 798 1.49 8.31 2.84
CA GLY A 798 2.03 7.03 3.30
C GLY A 798 3.26 7.14 4.20
N TYR A 799 3.87 8.33 4.29
CA TYR A 799 5.04 8.53 5.12
C TYR A 799 4.65 8.75 6.59
N LEU A 800 5.26 7.97 7.45
CA LEU A 800 5.12 8.03 8.89
C LEU A 800 6.51 8.23 9.51
N THR A 801 6.58 9.04 10.58
CA THR A 801 7.75 9.11 11.44
C THR A 801 7.33 8.86 12.86
N GLY A 802 8.25 8.50 13.73
CA GLY A 802 7.93 8.22 15.13
C GLY A 802 8.98 7.36 15.81
N SER A 803 10.14 7.19 15.19
CA SER A 803 11.24 6.49 15.84
C SER A 803 12.07 7.43 16.71
N PRO A 804 12.37 7.08 17.98
CA PRO A 804 13.25 7.86 18.85
C PRO A 804 14.64 8.12 18.26
N ARG A 805 15.07 7.28 17.34
CA ARG A 805 16.39 7.33 16.70
C ARG A 805 16.44 8.13 15.40
N LYS A 806 15.29 8.60 14.91
CA LYS A 806 15.17 9.29 13.63
C LYS A 806 14.35 10.56 13.78
N SER A 807 15.00 11.71 13.77
CA SER A 807 14.30 12.99 13.58
C SER A 807 13.65 13.02 12.19
N ILE A 808 12.61 13.83 12.00
CA ILE A 808 11.91 14.02 10.71
C ILE A 808 12.91 14.33 9.59
N THR A 809 13.88 15.22 9.87
CA THR A 809 14.92 15.62 8.92
C THR A 809 15.89 14.50 8.53
N LYS A 810 15.97 13.44 9.31
CA LYS A 810 16.81 12.27 9.03
C LYS A 810 16.01 11.09 8.40
N SER A 811 14.68 11.17 8.42
CA SER A 811 13.81 10.10 7.94
C SER A 811 13.20 10.38 6.60
N TRP A 812 12.87 11.65 6.29
CA TRP A 812 12.13 12.00 5.08
C TRP A 812 13.02 12.61 4.00
N ASN A 813 12.70 12.33 2.74
CA ASN A 813 13.35 12.96 1.60
C ASN A 813 12.96 14.46 1.49
N ASP A 814 13.72 15.21 0.68
CA ASP A 814 13.57 16.66 0.59
C ASP A 814 12.19 17.11 0.10
N GLY A 815 11.58 16.36 -0.84
CA GLY A 815 10.23 16.63 -1.32
C GLY A 815 9.17 16.51 -0.23
N LYS A 816 9.30 15.52 0.67
CA LYS A 816 8.38 15.34 1.80
C LYS A 816 8.61 16.36 2.91
N LEU A 817 9.84 16.78 3.12
CA LEU A 817 10.15 17.89 4.03
C LEU A 817 9.57 19.21 3.52
N ALA A 818 9.61 19.45 2.20
CA ALA A 818 8.97 20.60 1.59
C ALA A 818 7.45 20.57 1.74
N GLU A 819 6.82 19.43 1.45
CA GLU A 819 5.39 19.22 1.64
C GLU A 819 4.95 19.45 3.10
N LEU A 820 5.75 19.00 4.08
CA LEU A 820 5.45 19.21 5.50
C LEU A 820 5.40 20.71 5.86
N ARG A 821 6.31 21.51 5.29
CA ARG A 821 6.36 22.97 5.54
C ARG A 821 5.13 23.69 5.01
N ASP A 822 4.62 23.25 3.85
CA ASP A 822 3.48 23.89 3.18
C ASP A 822 2.13 23.47 3.76
N ARG A 823 2.09 22.39 4.54
CA ARG A 823 0.85 21.94 5.21
C ARG A 823 0.47 22.89 6.32
N HIS A 824 -0.45 23.79 5.98
CA HIS A 824 -1.04 24.67 6.97
C HIS A 824 -1.89 23.90 7.96
N ASN A 825 -1.83 24.31 9.21
CA ASN A 825 -2.72 23.85 10.26
C ASN A 825 -4.07 24.56 10.09
N ILE A 826 -5.14 23.83 9.85
CA ILE A 826 -6.49 24.34 9.84
C ILE A 826 -7.12 24.23 11.22
#